data_3866de3a001003c7fa3bdb5361243018
#
_entry.id   3866de3a001003c7fa3bdb5361243018
#
_cell.length_a   1.000
_cell.length_b   1.000
_cell.length_c   1.000
_cell.angle_alpha   90.00
_cell.angle_beta   90.00
_cell.angle_gamma   90.00
#
_symmetry.space_group_name_H-M   'P 1'
#
loop_
_entity.id
_entity.type
_entity.pdbx_description
1 polymer ?
#
loop_
_entity_poly.entity_id
_entity_poly.type
_entity_poly.pdbx_seq_one_letter_code
_entity_poly.pdbx_strand_id
1 'polypeptide(L)'
;MEVRNLKSYTGLGDKLLISLNLRSEEVERTLLMFVVYTLTSIGLIWLELSTVSLFLDQYGADKLPWIYIASAGIGSGLGFVYSWLQKIMPLRRVIVVILLLMAIPLFLFRLGIGIENIKIAGLSLAFLTTFMMWLWVEACYLLNDLNSSITGNQLFNIREIKRTYPIISSGFLVAGVISGFSLPLIISFVSLNNVTIVSGLMVLFGSGILLYLSERYQQSFPDFSRWIPEDEEQEFSTRIVKGPLQGYIFPLIIFFVIAEVLYVLVDFQFFYQLELQNRSLNGANQIASFLGLFEGILSTCQVATQWFASSRLVERIGVFGTAMVLPLGAIALGLFSLMGAITGLLSVFIGLVILRFLDELLHYTLIETTGPVLFQPLPENIRSDVQTMVNGVAEPFSTGLSGLIILAILGVSRLILDSNQSLFPDQQGLVFVIAIIISGLVWLGVILLIRTQYVNLLVRSAGKGRFAVLDVDMRALKRSVVETLETGTAEEDKRSCIELLSQIDKKNIGEILAPLLGVMSPALQSQSLEVMLNHPNPAYLQQVRSLTQTSLPAEVLALALRYIWLTESKSDVSQLRPYLQPSVDPVVRGTAAALIMRRGDREQKAEATNVLRRMITSKLEKERVMGVPGFILQINQRICIASISKIR
;
A
#
# COMPACT_ATOMS: atom_id res chain seq x y z
N MET A 1 30.32 20.20 4.33
CA MET A 1 29.91 21.36 3.54
C MET A 1 30.69 21.31 2.22
N GLU A 2 30.16 20.62 1.23
CA GLU A 2 30.72 20.64 -0.14
C GLU A 2 29.77 21.48 -0.99
N VAL A 3 30.32 22.61 -1.45
CA VAL A 3 29.66 23.52 -2.39
C VAL A 3 29.54 22.77 -3.72
N ARG A 4 28.37 22.26 -4.06
CA ARG A 4 28.07 21.65 -5.36
C ARG A 4 28.10 22.73 -6.44
N ASN A 5 29.06 22.62 -7.35
CA ASN A 5 29.04 23.30 -8.62
C ASN A 5 27.72 23.04 -9.36
N LEU A 6 26.81 23.99 -9.36
CA LEU A 6 25.66 24.06 -10.23
C LEU A 6 26.16 24.30 -11.66
N LYS A 7 26.49 23.22 -12.39
CA LYS A 7 26.55 23.28 -13.87
C LYS A 7 25.16 23.67 -14.35
N SER A 8 25.07 24.75 -15.12
CA SER A 8 23.85 25.22 -15.75
C SER A 8 23.31 24.14 -16.69
N TYR A 9 22.23 23.51 -16.28
CA TYR A 9 21.48 22.54 -17.09
C TYR A 9 20.71 23.28 -18.19
N THR A 10 21.19 23.25 -19.41
CA THR A 10 20.65 24.01 -20.56
C THR A 10 19.96 23.15 -21.62
N GLY A 11 19.94 21.81 -21.47
CA GLY A 11 19.36 20.89 -22.45
C GLY A 11 17.93 20.44 -22.08
N LEU A 12 17.12 20.12 -23.10
CA LEU A 12 15.78 19.53 -22.91
C LEU A 12 15.86 18.19 -22.15
N GLY A 13 16.94 17.43 -22.38
CA GLY A 13 17.26 16.19 -21.66
C GLY A 13 17.46 16.39 -20.17
N ASP A 14 18.20 17.46 -19.79
CA ASP A 14 18.45 17.74 -18.37
C ASP A 14 17.16 18.14 -17.62
N LYS A 15 16.25 18.84 -18.26
CA LYS A 15 14.94 19.19 -17.69
C LYS A 15 14.06 17.96 -17.49
N LEU A 16 14.09 17.01 -18.42
CA LEU A 16 13.42 15.73 -18.31
C LEU A 16 13.98 14.89 -17.15
N LEU A 17 15.31 14.83 -17.01
CA LEU A 17 15.96 14.11 -15.91
C LEU A 17 15.59 14.69 -14.54
N ILE A 18 15.51 16.01 -14.43
CA ILE A 18 15.08 16.68 -13.20
C ILE A 18 13.61 16.40 -12.91
N SER A 19 12.73 16.40 -13.91
CA SER A 19 11.31 16.09 -13.73
C SER A 19 11.07 14.64 -13.32
N LEU A 20 11.90 13.71 -13.80
CA LEU A 20 11.86 12.29 -13.43
C LEU A 20 12.67 11.98 -12.16
N ASN A 21 13.28 12.98 -11.53
CA ASN A 21 14.13 12.82 -10.33
C ASN A 21 15.25 11.78 -10.49
N LEU A 22 15.78 11.62 -11.72
CA LEU A 22 16.86 10.70 -12.04
C LEU A 22 18.22 11.40 -11.99
N ARG A 23 19.25 10.68 -11.52
CA ARG A 23 20.63 11.11 -11.63
C ARG A 23 21.24 10.62 -12.94
N SER A 24 22.14 11.39 -13.53
CA SER A 24 22.82 11.05 -14.79
C SER A 24 23.47 9.67 -14.81
N GLU A 25 23.96 9.19 -13.66
CA GLU A 25 24.61 7.89 -13.49
C GLU A 25 23.62 6.71 -13.49
N GLU A 26 22.33 6.98 -13.21
CA GLU A 26 21.27 5.97 -13.11
C GLU A 26 20.49 5.82 -14.42
N VAL A 27 20.57 6.81 -15.31
CA VAL A 27 19.72 6.94 -16.51
C VAL A 27 19.85 5.75 -17.44
N GLU A 28 21.09 5.36 -17.79
CA GLU A 28 21.33 4.26 -18.74
C GLU A 28 20.72 2.96 -18.24
N ARG A 29 20.96 2.61 -16.96
CA ARG A 29 20.41 1.39 -16.33
C ARG A 29 18.89 1.41 -16.26
N THR A 30 18.32 2.56 -15.89
CA THR A 30 16.87 2.74 -15.77
C THR A 30 16.18 2.65 -17.12
N LEU A 31 16.72 3.30 -18.16
CA LEU A 31 16.16 3.24 -19.50
C LEU A 31 16.25 1.84 -20.11
N LEU A 32 17.39 1.15 -19.94
CA LEU A 32 17.52 -0.23 -20.44
C LEU A 32 16.50 -1.15 -19.77
N MET A 33 16.32 -1.06 -18.43
CA MET A 33 15.32 -1.85 -17.71
C MET A 33 13.90 -1.48 -18.14
N PHE A 34 13.61 -0.19 -18.28
CA PHE A 34 12.30 0.28 -18.78
C PHE A 34 12.01 -0.29 -20.17
N VAL A 35 12.96 -0.25 -21.09
CA VAL A 35 12.80 -0.77 -22.46
C VAL A 35 12.62 -2.29 -22.45
N VAL A 36 13.41 -3.02 -21.66
CA VAL A 36 13.24 -4.49 -21.51
C VAL A 36 11.83 -4.80 -21.05
N TYR A 37 11.40 -4.19 -19.93
CA TYR A 37 10.09 -4.44 -19.32
C TYR A 37 8.94 -4.04 -20.25
N THR A 38 9.06 -2.90 -20.94
CA THR A 38 8.06 -2.46 -21.92
C THR A 38 7.95 -3.42 -23.12
N LEU A 39 9.07 -3.84 -23.70
CA LEU A 39 9.06 -4.74 -24.87
C LEU A 39 8.53 -6.13 -24.54
N THR A 40 8.95 -6.72 -23.41
CA THR A 40 8.42 -8.00 -22.97
C THR A 40 6.92 -7.88 -22.69
N SER A 41 6.46 -6.83 -22.03
CA SER A 41 5.04 -6.59 -21.74
C SER A 41 4.23 -6.37 -23.01
N ILE A 42 4.74 -5.67 -24.03
CA ILE A 42 4.06 -5.56 -25.35
C ILE A 42 3.82 -6.95 -25.93
N GLY A 43 4.83 -7.80 -25.92
CA GLY A 43 4.69 -9.17 -26.41
C GLY A 43 3.66 -9.97 -25.63
N LEU A 44 3.64 -9.85 -24.29
CA LEU A 44 2.70 -10.55 -23.42
C LEU A 44 1.27 -10.09 -23.61
N ILE A 45 1.02 -8.77 -23.70
CA ILE A 45 -0.33 -8.22 -23.91
C ILE A 45 -0.89 -8.63 -25.28
N TRP A 46 -0.09 -8.58 -26.36
CA TRP A 46 -0.53 -9.10 -27.65
C TRP A 46 -0.85 -10.60 -27.59
N LEU A 47 -0.04 -11.37 -26.85
CA LEU A 47 -0.26 -12.81 -26.67
C LEU A 47 -1.56 -13.06 -25.91
N GLU A 48 -1.80 -12.36 -24.83
CA GLU A 48 -3.00 -12.45 -24.01
C GLU A 48 -4.25 -12.16 -24.83
N LEU A 49 -4.34 -10.95 -25.42
CA LEU A 49 -5.50 -10.51 -26.19
C LEU A 49 -5.81 -11.45 -27.36
N SER A 50 -4.77 -11.97 -28.03
CA SER A 50 -4.96 -12.95 -29.10
C SER A 50 -5.38 -14.33 -28.58
N THR A 51 -4.82 -14.78 -27.44
CA THR A 51 -5.19 -16.06 -26.80
C THR A 51 -6.63 -16.06 -26.32
N VAL A 52 -7.04 -15.00 -25.61
CA VAL A 52 -8.42 -14.80 -25.16
C VAL A 52 -9.38 -14.82 -26.33
N SER A 53 -9.07 -14.09 -27.40
CA SER A 53 -9.93 -13.99 -28.56
C SER A 53 -10.09 -15.31 -29.30
N LEU A 54 -9.00 -16.06 -29.48
CA LEU A 54 -9.03 -17.39 -30.09
C LEU A 54 -9.79 -18.40 -29.21
N PHE A 55 -9.60 -18.33 -27.91
CA PHE A 55 -10.27 -19.22 -26.97
C PHE A 55 -11.79 -18.98 -26.92
N LEU A 56 -12.20 -17.72 -26.81
CA LEU A 56 -13.63 -17.36 -26.77
C LEU A 56 -14.36 -17.71 -28.07
N ASP A 57 -13.73 -17.47 -29.21
CA ASP A 57 -14.32 -17.78 -30.52
C ASP A 57 -14.50 -19.28 -30.77
N GLN A 58 -13.51 -20.10 -30.35
CA GLN A 58 -13.50 -21.52 -30.67
C GLN A 58 -14.17 -22.39 -29.58
N TYR A 59 -14.04 -22.01 -28.31
CA TYR A 59 -14.40 -22.89 -27.18
C TYR A 59 -15.44 -22.29 -26.24
N GLY A 60 -15.66 -20.99 -26.31
CA GLY A 60 -16.62 -20.25 -25.52
C GLY A 60 -16.17 -19.99 -24.08
N ALA A 61 -16.83 -19.01 -23.44
CA ALA A 61 -16.53 -18.58 -22.06
C ALA A 61 -16.88 -19.62 -21.00
N ASP A 62 -17.76 -20.59 -21.30
CA ASP A 62 -18.14 -21.67 -20.38
C ASP A 62 -16.96 -22.52 -19.90
N LYS A 63 -15.83 -22.48 -20.61
CA LYS A 63 -14.61 -23.22 -20.29
C LYS A 63 -13.60 -22.40 -19.45
N LEU A 64 -13.79 -21.10 -19.34
CA LEU A 64 -12.89 -20.22 -18.57
C LEU A 64 -12.71 -20.63 -17.10
N PRO A 65 -13.75 -21.07 -16.37
CA PRO A 65 -13.57 -21.50 -14.98
C PRO A 65 -12.50 -22.58 -14.79
N TRP A 66 -12.32 -23.45 -15.79
CA TRP A 66 -11.26 -24.47 -15.74
C TRP A 66 -9.87 -23.88 -15.90
N ILE A 67 -9.75 -22.76 -16.62
CA ILE A 67 -8.48 -22.02 -16.73
C ILE A 67 -8.15 -21.37 -15.38
N TYR A 68 -9.11 -20.69 -14.74
CA TYR A 68 -8.90 -20.07 -13.43
C TYR A 68 -8.50 -21.10 -12.35
N ILE A 69 -9.09 -22.32 -12.38
CA ILE A 69 -8.70 -23.39 -11.45
C ILE A 69 -7.29 -23.91 -11.77
N ALA A 70 -6.94 -24.07 -13.04
CA ALA A 70 -5.63 -24.55 -13.43
C ALA A 70 -4.51 -23.51 -13.20
N SER A 71 -4.78 -22.21 -13.41
CA SER A 71 -3.81 -21.13 -13.18
C SER A 71 -3.39 -21.01 -11.71
N ALA A 72 -4.30 -21.32 -10.78
CA ALA A 72 -4.00 -21.37 -9.35
C ALA A 72 -2.82 -22.33 -9.02
N GLY A 73 -2.75 -23.46 -9.71
CA GLY A 73 -1.64 -24.41 -9.54
C GLY A 73 -0.31 -23.92 -10.11
N ILE A 74 -0.36 -23.15 -11.20
CA ILE A 74 0.84 -22.63 -11.86
C ILE A 74 1.49 -21.53 -11.04
N GLY A 75 0.71 -20.57 -10.53
CA GLY A 75 1.21 -19.47 -9.72
C GLY A 75 2.04 -19.96 -8.53
N SER A 76 1.55 -20.98 -7.84
CA SER A 76 2.28 -21.59 -6.70
C SER A 76 3.55 -22.34 -7.12
N GLY A 77 3.57 -22.93 -8.33
CA GLY A 77 4.70 -23.75 -8.81
C GLY A 77 5.88 -22.94 -9.38
N LEU A 78 5.62 -21.76 -9.93
CA LEU A 78 6.65 -20.98 -10.65
C LEU A 78 7.75 -20.43 -9.74
N GLY A 79 7.41 -20.08 -8.51
CA GLY A 79 8.39 -19.66 -7.51
C GLY A 79 9.45 -20.75 -7.24
N PHE A 80 9.03 -22.02 -7.18
CA PHE A 80 9.94 -23.16 -7.03
C PHE A 80 10.85 -23.33 -8.24
N VAL A 81 10.30 -23.19 -9.46
CA VAL A 81 11.09 -23.27 -10.70
C VAL A 81 12.15 -22.18 -10.73
N TYR A 82 11.80 -20.96 -10.37
CA TYR A 82 12.73 -19.82 -10.30
C TYR A 82 13.83 -20.07 -9.28
N SER A 83 13.48 -20.48 -8.06
CA SER A 83 14.42 -20.80 -6.99
C SER A 83 15.34 -21.97 -7.35
N TRP A 84 14.80 -22.98 -8.00
CA TRP A 84 15.57 -24.12 -8.49
C TRP A 84 16.60 -23.71 -9.56
N LEU A 85 16.21 -22.85 -10.50
CA LEU A 85 17.14 -22.32 -11.52
C LEU A 85 18.26 -21.50 -10.87
N GLN A 86 17.97 -20.71 -9.83
CA GLN A 86 19.00 -19.96 -9.10
C GLN A 86 20.00 -20.86 -8.35
N LYS A 87 19.59 -22.07 -7.96
CA LYS A 87 20.51 -23.05 -7.33
C LYS A 87 21.48 -23.67 -8.34
N ILE A 88 21.10 -23.77 -9.62
CA ILE A 88 21.87 -24.46 -10.67
C ILE A 88 22.82 -23.52 -11.40
N MET A 89 22.43 -22.26 -11.61
CA MET A 89 23.20 -21.33 -12.43
C MET A 89 23.24 -19.92 -11.82
N PRO A 90 24.28 -19.11 -12.10
CA PRO A 90 24.42 -17.76 -11.59
C PRO A 90 23.23 -16.89 -12.03
N LEU A 91 22.80 -15.99 -11.14
CA LEU A 91 21.62 -15.13 -11.33
C LEU A 91 21.62 -14.39 -12.68
N ARG A 92 22.79 -13.92 -13.12
CA ARG A 92 22.98 -13.28 -14.43
C ARG A 92 22.46 -14.13 -15.59
N ARG A 93 22.67 -15.46 -15.55
CA ARG A 93 22.17 -16.38 -16.58
C ARG A 93 20.70 -16.70 -16.38
N VAL A 94 20.26 -16.83 -15.12
CA VAL A 94 18.86 -17.13 -14.80
C VAL A 94 17.92 -16.10 -15.40
N ILE A 95 18.19 -14.79 -15.24
CA ILE A 95 17.33 -13.72 -15.75
C ILE A 95 17.14 -13.75 -17.28
N VAL A 96 18.17 -14.15 -18.01
CA VAL A 96 18.11 -14.29 -19.49
C VAL A 96 17.43 -15.59 -19.89
N VAL A 97 17.76 -16.69 -19.22
CA VAL A 97 17.17 -18.02 -19.49
C VAL A 97 15.65 -18.02 -19.26
N ILE A 98 15.18 -17.28 -18.26
CA ILE A 98 13.74 -17.13 -18.01
C ILE A 98 13.03 -16.47 -19.19
N LEU A 99 13.55 -15.37 -19.74
CA LEU A 99 12.94 -14.75 -20.92
C LEU A 99 12.98 -15.66 -22.15
N LEU A 100 14.05 -16.45 -22.32
CA LEU A 100 14.10 -17.45 -23.38
C LEU A 100 13.07 -18.57 -23.14
N LEU A 101 12.93 -19.03 -21.88
CA LEU A 101 11.91 -20.02 -21.51
C LEU A 101 10.50 -19.51 -21.79
N MET A 102 10.22 -18.21 -21.56
CA MET A 102 8.94 -17.60 -21.88
C MET A 102 8.66 -17.58 -23.39
N ALA A 103 9.67 -17.29 -24.21
CA ALA A 103 9.52 -17.12 -25.65
C ALA A 103 9.43 -18.44 -26.44
N ILE A 104 10.26 -19.45 -26.10
CA ILE A 104 10.36 -20.68 -26.88
C ILE A 104 9.04 -21.46 -27.04
N PRO A 105 8.23 -21.66 -25.96
CA PRO A 105 6.96 -22.38 -26.07
C PRO A 105 5.95 -21.68 -27.02
N LEU A 106 6.04 -20.37 -27.21
CA LEU A 106 5.12 -19.61 -28.08
C LEU A 106 5.22 -20.08 -29.54
N PHE A 107 6.42 -20.42 -30.00
CA PHE A 107 6.61 -20.97 -31.35
C PHE A 107 6.00 -22.37 -31.47
N LEU A 108 6.05 -23.21 -30.41
CA LEU A 108 5.43 -24.52 -30.37
C LEU A 108 3.89 -24.42 -30.35
N PHE A 109 3.34 -23.51 -29.55
CA PHE A 109 1.89 -23.27 -29.51
C PHE A 109 1.33 -22.84 -30.86
N ARG A 110 2.07 -22.02 -31.63
CA ARG A 110 1.64 -21.64 -32.98
C ARG A 110 1.46 -22.84 -33.92
N LEU A 111 2.29 -23.89 -33.77
CA LEU A 111 2.15 -25.09 -34.55
C LEU A 111 0.90 -25.90 -34.15
N GLY A 112 0.59 -25.95 -32.85
CA GLY A 112 -0.53 -26.73 -32.32
C GLY A 112 -1.91 -26.13 -32.60
N ILE A 113 -2.04 -24.79 -32.68
CA ILE A 113 -3.33 -24.11 -32.93
C ILE A 113 -4.02 -24.58 -34.23
N GLY A 114 -3.26 -24.90 -35.26
CA GLY A 114 -3.80 -25.33 -36.57
C GLY A 114 -4.14 -26.82 -36.69
N ILE A 115 -3.93 -27.62 -35.65
CA ILE A 115 -4.07 -29.08 -35.73
C ILE A 115 -5.36 -29.53 -35.02
N GLU A 116 -6.47 -29.54 -35.73
CA GLU A 116 -7.77 -29.98 -35.20
C GLU A 116 -7.98 -31.51 -35.25
N ASN A 117 -7.31 -32.19 -36.18
CA ASN A 117 -7.57 -33.58 -36.47
C ASN A 117 -7.01 -34.57 -35.43
N ILE A 118 -6.08 -34.13 -34.59
CA ILE A 118 -5.46 -34.98 -33.56
C ILE A 118 -6.22 -34.80 -32.24
N LYS A 119 -6.68 -35.95 -31.69
CA LYS A 119 -7.33 -35.96 -30.35
C LYS A 119 -6.44 -36.65 -29.34
N ILE A 120 -6.21 -36.06 -28.20
CA ILE A 120 -5.49 -36.58 -27.04
C ILE A 120 -6.47 -36.63 -25.86
N ALA A 121 -6.69 -37.80 -25.28
CA ALA A 121 -7.65 -38.02 -24.18
C ALA A 121 -9.08 -37.51 -24.47
N GLY A 122 -9.51 -37.57 -25.76
CA GLY A 122 -10.85 -37.10 -26.18
C GLY A 122 -10.95 -35.58 -26.48
N LEU A 123 -9.91 -34.80 -26.22
CA LEU A 123 -9.81 -33.38 -26.53
C LEU A 123 -9.02 -33.12 -27.80
N SER A 124 -9.40 -32.14 -28.63
CA SER A 124 -8.61 -31.77 -29.81
C SER A 124 -7.27 -31.15 -29.38
N LEU A 125 -6.23 -31.41 -30.18
CA LEU A 125 -4.90 -30.84 -29.91
C LEU A 125 -4.95 -29.29 -29.94
N ALA A 126 -5.77 -28.70 -30.81
CA ALA A 126 -5.97 -27.28 -30.89
C ALA A 126 -6.56 -26.71 -29.56
N PHE A 127 -7.56 -27.38 -28.97
CA PHE A 127 -8.10 -27.01 -27.66
C PHE A 127 -7.02 -27.04 -26.56
N LEU A 128 -6.31 -28.17 -26.48
CA LEU A 128 -5.26 -28.34 -25.47
C LEU A 128 -4.15 -27.30 -25.65
N THR A 129 -3.79 -26.96 -26.88
CA THR A 129 -2.78 -25.94 -27.19
C THR A 129 -3.23 -24.56 -26.76
N THR A 130 -4.47 -24.14 -27.11
CA THR A 130 -5.00 -22.81 -26.74
C THR A 130 -5.21 -22.71 -25.24
N PHE A 131 -5.67 -23.80 -24.60
CA PHE A 131 -5.80 -23.87 -23.13
C PHE A 131 -4.43 -23.72 -22.44
N MET A 132 -3.42 -24.48 -22.89
CA MET A 132 -2.04 -24.40 -22.38
C MET A 132 -1.40 -23.04 -22.69
N MET A 133 -1.73 -22.43 -23.81
CA MET A 133 -1.26 -21.10 -24.18
C MET A 133 -1.79 -20.04 -23.23
N TRP A 134 -3.06 -20.11 -22.81
CA TRP A 134 -3.62 -19.22 -21.80
C TRP A 134 -2.89 -19.37 -20.45
N LEU A 135 -2.75 -20.60 -19.96
CA LEU A 135 -1.99 -20.87 -18.75
C LEU A 135 -0.53 -20.40 -18.84
N TRP A 136 0.04 -20.46 -20.04
CA TRP A 136 1.40 -19.98 -20.27
C TRP A 136 1.48 -18.45 -20.24
N VAL A 137 0.44 -17.74 -20.70
CA VAL A 137 0.33 -16.27 -20.57
C VAL A 137 0.40 -15.86 -19.11
N GLU A 138 -0.43 -16.46 -18.24
CA GLU A 138 -0.42 -16.20 -16.81
C GLU A 138 0.97 -16.46 -16.19
N ALA A 139 1.56 -17.59 -16.55
CA ALA A 139 2.92 -17.93 -16.12
C ALA A 139 3.95 -16.88 -16.56
N CYS A 140 3.83 -16.38 -17.80
CA CYS A 140 4.74 -15.39 -18.35
C CYS A 140 4.63 -14.04 -17.66
N TYR A 141 3.45 -13.57 -17.31
CA TYR A 141 3.28 -12.34 -16.54
C TYR A 141 4.00 -12.43 -15.20
N LEU A 142 3.75 -13.50 -14.47
CA LEU A 142 4.37 -13.72 -13.15
C LEU A 142 5.90 -13.83 -13.25
N LEU A 143 6.41 -14.53 -14.26
CA LEU A 143 7.85 -14.64 -14.50
C LEU A 143 8.48 -13.30 -14.94
N ASN A 144 7.77 -12.51 -15.75
CA ASN A 144 8.25 -11.20 -16.20
C ASN A 144 8.38 -10.22 -15.04
N ASP A 145 7.39 -10.15 -14.17
CA ASP A 145 7.39 -9.28 -12.99
C ASP A 145 8.46 -9.70 -11.98
N LEU A 146 8.55 -10.98 -11.69
CA LEU A 146 9.56 -11.53 -10.80
C LEU A 146 10.97 -11.26 -11.34
N ASN A 147 11.18 -11.49 -12.63
CA ASN A 147 12.47 -11.29 -13.30
C ASN A 147 12.87 -9.81 -13.32
N SER A 148 11.92 -8.91 -13.59
CA SER A 148 12.13 -7.45 -13.55
C SER A 148 12.46 -6.97 -12.15
N SER A 149 11.71 -7.42 -11.14
CA SER A 149 11.92 -7.08 -9.73
C SER A 149 13.29 -7.53 -9.23
N ILE A 150 13.67 -8.79 -9.50
CA ILE A 150 14.97 -9.34 -9.09
C ILE A 150 16.12 -8.62 -9.80
N THR A 151 15.99 -8.37 -11.11
CA THR A 151 17.01 -7.64 -11.87
C THR A 151 17.17 -6.21 -11.35
N GLY A 152 16.07 -5.51 -11.07
CA GLY A 152 16.07 -4.17 -10.49
C GLY A 152 16.74 -4.14 -9.12
N ASN A 153 16.44 -5.11 -8.24
CA ASN A 153 17.04 -5.20 -6.91
C ASN A 153 18.55 -5.46 -6.93
N GLN A 154 19.09 -6.03 -8.01
CA GLN A 154 20.54 -6.21 -8.18
C GLN A 154 21.23 -4.98 -8.78
N LEU A 155 20.56 -4.29 -9.69
CA LEU A 155 21.12 -3.14 -10.40
C LEU A 155 21.12 -1.85 -9.58
N PHE A 156 20.18 -1.71 -8.66
CA PHE A 156 19.93 -0.46 -7.94
C PHE A 156 20.04 -0.64 -6.44
N ASN A 157 20.62 0.36 -5.77
CA ASN A 157 20.61 0.45 -4.31
C ASN A 157 19.22 0.83 -3.78
N ILE A 158 18.91 0.54 -2.50
CA ILE A 158 17.62 0.84 -1.86
C ILE A 158 17.16 2.30 -2.06
N ARG A 159 18.10 3.26 -2.09
CA ARG A 159 17.81 4.68 -2.34
C ARG A 159 17.50 4.98 -3.81
N GLU A 160 18.13 4.26 -4.70
CA GLU A 160 17.91 4.36 -6.15
C GLU A 160 16.59 3.71 -6.55
N ILE A 161 16.27 2.53 -6.00
CA ILE A 161 15.02 1.80 -6.25
C ILE A 161 13.80 2.69 -6.05
N LYS A 162 13.74 3.48 -4.98
CA LYS A 162 12.62 4.39 -4.71
C LYS A 162 12.36 5.41 -5.82
N ARG A 163 13.38 5.73 -6.64
CA ARG A 163 13.28 6.69 -7.75
C ARG A 163 13.13 6.03 -9.11
N THR A 164 13.82 4.91 -9.32
CA THR A 164 13.91 4.24 -10.62
C THR A 164 12.77 3.25 -10.84
N TYR A 165 12.32 2.55 -9.78
CA TYR A 165 11.29 1.52 -9.88
C TYR A 165 9.94 2.04 -10.40
N PRO A 166 9.41 3.20 -9.97
CA PRO A 166 8.18 3.75 -10.55
C PRO A 166 8.27 4.03 -12.06
N ILE A 167 9.48 4.36 -12.54
CA ILE A 167 9.70 4.58 -13.97
C ILE A 167 9.74 3.24 -14.71
N ILE A 168 10.45 2.25 -14.17
CA ILE A 168 10.53 0.91 -14.78
C ILE A 168 9.14 0.26 -14.82
N SER A 169 8.39 0.29 -13.72
CA SER A 169 7.05 -0.29 -13.65
C SER A 169 6.04 0.40 -14.57
N SER A 170 6.17 1.72 -14.82
CA SER A 170 5.33 2.42 -15.78
C SER A 170 5.50 1.89 -17.23
N GLY A 171 6.56 1.12 -17.49
CA GLY A 171 6.77 0.42 -18.76
C GLY A 171 5.64 -0.52 -19.12
N PHE A 172 5.00 -1.17 -18.13
CA PHE A 172 3.83 -2.02 -18.35
C PHE A 172 2.63 -1.21 -18.90
N LEU A 173 2.33 -0.08 -18.30
CA LEU A 173 1.23 0.79 -18.76
C LEU A 173 1.49 1.36 -20.16
N VAL A 174 2.75 1.76 -20.42
CA VAL A 174 3.14 2.21 -21.77
C VAL A 174 3.00 1.07 -22.77
N ALA A 175 3.36 -0.14 -22.38
CA ALA A 175 3.15 -1.35 -23.19
C ALA A 175 1.67 -1.57 -23.49
N GLY A 176 0.77 -1.41 -22.52
CA GLY A 176 -0.68 -1.52 -22.70
C GLY A 176 -1.22 -0.53 -23.72
N VAL A 177 -0.79 0.73 -23.64
CA VAL A 177 -1.18 1.74 -24.65
C VAL A 177 -0.70 1.34 -26.05
N ILE A 178 0.58 0.98 -26.19
CA ILE A 178 1.14 0.61 -27.49
C ILE A 178 0.48 -0.67 -28.02
N SER A 179 0.37 -1.70 -27.20
CA SER A 179 -0.18 -3.01 -27.61
C SER A 179 -1.65 -2.90 -27.98
N GLY A 180 -2.43 -2.19 -27.15
CA GLY A 180 -3.84 -2.06 -27.34
C GLY A 180 -4.18 -1.40 -28.67
N PHE A 181 -3.60 -0.25 -28.97
CA PHE A 181 -3.85 0.43 -30.24
C PHE A 181 -3.18 -0.20 -31.45
N SER A 182 -2.06 -0.93 -31.27
CA SER A 182 -1.36 -1.56 -32.38
C SER A 182 -1.93 -2.93 -32.76
N LEU A 183 -2.60 -3.65 -31.85
CA LEU A 183 -3.10 -5.00 -32.12
C LEU A 183 -4.04 -5.07 -33.32
N PRO A 184 -5.05 -4.19 -33.50
CA PRO A 184 -5.91 -4.21 -34.69
C PRO A 184 -5.11 -4.02 -36.00
N LEU A 185 -4.06 -3.21 -35.95
CA LEU A 185 -3.18 -2.99 -37.11
C LEU A 185 -2.36 -4.25 -37.40
N ILE A 186 -1.79 -4.89 -36.37
CA ILE A 186 -0.99 -6.12 -36.55
C ILE A 186 -1.85 -7.22 -37.13
N ILE A 187 -3.07 -7.41 -36.64
CA ILE A 187 -4.00 -8.44 -37.15
C ILE A 187 -4.32 -8.22 -38.64
N SER A 188 -4.35 -6.98 -39.11
CA SER A 188 -4.59 -6.68 -40.53
C SER A 188 -3.44 -7.11 -41.45
N PHE A 189 -2.21 -7.18 -40.95
CA PHE A 189 -1.03 -7.60 -41.71
C PHE A 189 -0.65 -9.07 -41.47
N VAL A 190 -0.84 -9.52 -40.22
CA VAL A 190 -0.40 -10.84 -39.76
C VAL A 190 -1.62 -11.52 -39.13
N SER A 191 -2.10 -12.65 -39.65
CA SER A 191 -3.30 -13.31 -39.09
C SER A 191 -3.19 -13.47 -37.55
N LEU A 192 -4.32 -13.48 -36.83
CA LEU A 192 -4.39 -13.55 -35.36
C LEU A 192 -3.55 -14.71 -34.78
N ASN A 193 -3.58 -15.88 -35.42
CA ASN A 193 -2.77 -17.04 -35.03
C ASN A 193 -1.26 -16.77 -35.08
N ASN A 194 -0.79 -15.87 -35.95
CA ASN A 194 0.63 -15.53 -36.08
C ASN A 194 1.08 -14.44 -35.13
N VAL A 195 0.13 -13.75 -34.45
CA VAL A 195 0.45 -12.80 -33.37
C VAL A 195 1.28 -13.49 -32.28
N THR A 196 1.05 -14.79 -32.01
CA THR A 196 1.83 -15.60 -31.09
C THR A 196 3.33 -15.60 -31.45
N ILE A 197 3.69 -15.67 -32.75
CA ILE A 197 5.09 -15.57 -33.21
C ILE A 197 5.65 -14.16 -32.97
N VAL A 198 4.85 -13.12 -33.31
CA VAL A 198 5.27 -11.73 -33.14
C VAL A 198 5.52 -11.42 -31.66
N SER A 199 4.65 -11.92 -30.78
CA SER A 199 4.81 -11.86 -29.32
C SER A 199 6.11 -12.52 -28.86
N GLY A 200 6.36 -13.74 -29.33
CA GLY A 200 7.61 -14.47 -29.04
C GLY A 200 8.86 -13.70 -29.49
N LEU A 201 8.83 -13.07 -30.67
CA LEU A 201 9.93 -12.24 -31.17
C LEU A 201 10.15 -11.00 -30.31
N MET A 202 9.10 -10.36 -29.79
CA MET A 202 9.20 -9.22 -28.89
C MET A 202 9.85 -9.62 -27.55
N VAL A 203 9.46 -10.74 -26.98
CA VAL A 203 10.09 -11.28 -25.77
C VAL A 203 11.57 -11.62 -26.01
N LEU A 204 11.89 -12.22 -27.16
CA LEU A 204 13.28 -12.52 -27.56
C LEU A 204 14.11 -11.23 -27.72
N PHE A 205 13.52 -10.18 -28.31
CA PHE A 205 14.19 -8.90 -28.44
C PHE A 205 14.48 -8.28 -27.08
N GLY A 206 13.49 -8.31 -26.16
CA GLY A 206 13.68 -7.93 -24.75
C GLY A 206 14.79 -8.74 -24.06
N SER A 207 14.84 -10.07 -24.31
CA SER A 207 15.92 -10.95 -23.83
C SER A 207 17.31 -10.54 -24.33
N GLY A 208 17.42 -10.12 -25.58
CA GLY A 208 18.67 -9.62 -26.16
C GLY A 208 19.17 -8.34 -25.47
N ILE A 209 18.25 -7.40 -25.17
CA ILE A 209 18.59 -6.17 -24.44
C ILE A 209 18.98 -6.49 -23.00
N LEU A 210 18.27 -7.44 -22.35
CA LEU A 210 18.60 -7.86 -20.99
C LEU A 210 19.96 -8.57 -20.94
N LEU A 211 20.30 -9.36 -21.95
CA LEU A 211 21.63 -9.95 -22.08
C LEU A 211 22.70 -8.87 -22.16
N TYR A 212 22.52 -7.87 -23.04
CA TYR A 212 23.42 -6.73 -23.14
C TYR A 212 23.57 -5.99 -21.79
N LEU A 213 22.46 -5.72 -21.09
CA LEU A 213 22.46 -5.08 -19.78
C LEU A 213 23.23 -5.94 -18.75
N SER A 214 22.98 -7.25 -18.71
CA SER A 214 23.64 -8.16 -17.78
C SER A 214 25.16 -8.30 -18.03
N GLU A 215 25.59 -8.14 -19.26
CA GLU A 215 27.02 -8.10 -19.63
C GLU A 215 27.67 -6.77 -19.32
N ARG A 216 26.95 -5.67 -19.56
CA ARG A 216 27.43 -4.31 -19.29
C ARG A 216 27.64 -4.04 -17.80
N TYR A 217 26.78 -4.59 -16.96
CA TYR A 217 26.78 -4.39 -15.49
C TYR A 217 27.10 -5.65 -14.72
N GLN A 218 28.05 -6.48 -15.20
CA GLN A 218 28.43 -7.76 -14.58
C GLN A 218 28.70 -7.68 -13.07
N GLN A 219 29.33 -6.58 -12.63
CA GLN A 219 29.72 -6.37 -11.23
C GLN A 219 28.51 -6.27 -10.27
N SER A 220 27.34 -5.95 -10.79
CA SER A 220 26.11 -5.84 -9.99
C SER A 220 25.44 -7.20 -9.73
N PHE A 221 25.81 -8.25 -10.50
CA PHE A 221 25.23 -9.57 -10.38
C PHE A 221 26.19 -10.53 -9.67
N PRO A 222 25.83 -11.10 -8.50
CA PRO A 222 26.68 -12.04 -7.80
C PRO A 222 26.84 -13.36 -8.59
N ASP A 223 28.06 -13.88 -8.63
CA ASP A 223 28.39 -15.14 -9.31
C ASP A 223 27.92 -16.39 -8.53
N PHE A 224 27.54 -16.25 -7.25
CA PHE A 224 27.11 -17.33 -6.38
C PHE A 224 25.67 -17.16 -5.93
N SER A 225 24.92 -18.27 -5.95
CA SER A 225 23.57 -18.32 -5.36
C SER A 225 23.64 -18.04 -3.85
N ARG A 226 22.84 -17.11 -3.33
CA ARG A 226 22.62 -16.98 -1.89
C ARG A 226 21.85 -18.21 -1.41
N TRP A 227 22.56 -19.07 -0.72
CA TRP A 227 21.94 -20.20 -0.01
C TRP A 227 21.18 -19.64 1.20
N ILE A 228 19.86 -19.78 1.19
CA ILE A 228 19.01 -19.53 2.36
C ILE A 228 18.77 -20.89 3.01
N PRO A 229 19.09 -21.09 4.31
CA PRO A 229 18.86 -22.36 4.98
C PRO A 229 17.37 -22.69 5.04
N GLU A 230 16.99 -23.92 4.67
CA GLU A 230 15.61 -24.41 4.68
C GLU A 230 14.97 -24.50 6.07
N ASP A 231 15.75 -24.43 7.15
CA ASP A 231 15.27 -24.60 8.52
C ASP A 231 14.48 -23.38 9.06
N GLU A 232 14.58 -22.19 8.44
CA GLU A 232 13.83 -21.01 8.85
C GLU A 232 12.38 -20.97 8.31
N GLU A 233 12.07 -21.65 7.21
CA GLU A 233 10.74 -21.60 6.57
C GLU A 233 9.66 -22.37 7.36
N GLN A 234 9.99 -23.46 8.05
CA GLN A 234 9.01 -24.31 8.74
C GLN A 234 8.58 -23.81 10.13
N GLU A 235 9.46 -23.15 10.89
CA GLU A 235 9.06 -22.48 12.14
C GLU A 235 8.14 -21.29 11.92
N PHE A 236 8.11 -20.80 10.74
CA PHE A 236 7.61 -19.51 10.30
C PHE A 236 6.09 -19.50 10.12
N SER A 237 5.53 -20.45 9.36
CA SER A 237 4.08 -20.55 9.10
C SER A 237 3.26 -20.76 10.40
N THR A 238 3.85 -21.40 11.40
CA THR A 238 3.18 -21.70 12.67
C THR A 238 3.09 -20.48 13.60
N ARG A 239 4.00 -19.51 13.50
CA ARG A 239 3.99 -18.27 14.31
C ARG A 239 2.98 -17.24 13.80
N ILE A 240 2.72 -17.18 12.50
CA ILE A 240 1.75 -16.27 11.90
C ILE A 240 0.32 -16.65 12.29
N VAL A 241 0.03 -17.95 12.35
CA VAL A 241 -1.33 -18.48 12.56
C VAL A 241 -1.78 -18.43 14.03
N LYS A 242 -0.90 -18.29 15.01
CA LYS A 242 -1.23 -18.40 16.45
C LYS A 242 -0.87 -17.17 17.32
N GLY A 243 -0.56 -16.03 16.74
CA GLY A 243 -0.11 -14.84 17.47
C GLY A 243 -1.22 -13.81 17.78
N PRO A 244 -0.95 -12.82 18.64
CA PRO A 244 -1.88 -11.74 18.98
C PRO A 244 -2.25 -10.83 17.81
N LEU A 245 -1.54 -10.93 16.67
CA LEU A 245 -1.79 -10.19 15.44
C LEU A 245 -2.81 -10.87 14.51
N GLN A 246 -3.26 -12.09 14.85
CA GLN A 246 -4.21 -12.87 14.03
C GLN A 246 -5.51 -12.10 13.74
N GLY A 247 -6.00 -11.30 14.70
CA GLY A 247 -7.19 -10.47 14.53
C GLY A 247 -7.09 -9.43 13.42
N TYR A 248 -5.85 -9.06 12.99
CA TYR A 248 -5.62 -8.15 11.88
C TYR A 248 -5.21 -8.88 10.59
N ILE A 249 -4.32 -9.86 10.70
CA ILE A 249 -3.77 -10.59 9.54
C ILE A 249 -4.87 -11.36 8.79
N PHE A 250 -5.78 -12.01 9.50
CA PHE A 250 -6.84 -12.79 8.88
C PHE A 250 -7.84 -11.93 8.07
N PRO A 251 -8.42 -10.83 8.58
CA PRO A 251 -9.20 -9.91 7.76
C PRO A 251 -8.42 -9.31 6.59
N LEU A 252 -7.12 -9.05 6.75
CA LEU A 252 -6.26 -8.54 5.69
C LEU A 252 -6.12 -9.54 4.54
N ILE A 253 -5.90 -10.82 4.84
CA ILE A 253 -5.87 -11.89 3.82
C ILE A 253 -7.24 -11.98 3.12
N ILE A 254 -8.34 -11.97 3.89
CA ILE A 254 -9.70 -12.00 3.32
C ILE A 254 -9.95 -10.81 2.40
N PHE A 255 -9.42 -9.63 2.72
CA PHE A 255 -9.52 -8.43 1.87
C PHE A 255 -8.98 -8.70 0.46
N PHE A 256 -7.76 -9.26 0.35
CA PHE A 256 -7.17 -9.59 -0.94
C PHE A 256 -7.89 -10.74 -1.64
N VAL A 257 -8.30 -11.76 -0.88
CA VAL A 257 -9.08 -12.88 -1.42
C VAL A 257 -10.39 -12.41 -2.06
N ILE A 258 -11.15 -11.54 -1.39
CA ILE A 258 -12.43 -11.05 -1.92
C ILE A 258 -12.22 -10.07 -3.08
N ALA A 259 -11.15 -9.25 -3.02
CA ALA A 259 -10.79 -8.38 -4.13
C ALA A 259 -10.55 -9.19 -5.41
N GLU A 260 -9.77 -10.26 -5.32
CA GLU A 260 -9.49 -11.17 -6.44
C GLU A 260 -10.72 -11.94 -6.91
N VAL A 261 -11.56 -12.43 -5.98
CA VAL A 261 -12.83 -13.09 -6.33
C VAL A 261 -13.74 -12.14 -7.12
N LEU A 262 -13.87 -10.89 -6.70
CA LEU A 262 -14.68 -9.91 -7.41
C LEU A 262 -14.11 -9.63 -8.80
N TYR A 263 -12.79 -9.44 -8.90
CA TYR A 263 -12.09 -9.23 -10.16
C TYR A 263 -12.36 -10.36 -11.16
N VAL A 264 -12.18 -11.61 -10.75
CA VAL A 264 -12.39 -12.79 -11.62
C VAL A 264 -13.87 -12.97 -11.99
N LEU A 265 -14.83 -12.64 -11.09
CA LEU A 265 -16.25 -12.66 -11.40
C LEU A 265 -16.63 -11.63 -12.48
N VAL A 266 -16.08 -10.42 -12.38
CA VAL A 266 -16.29 -9.35 -13.37
C VAL A 266 -15.66 -9.74 -14.70
N ASP A 267 -14.42 -10.28 -14.67
CA ASP A 267 -13.68 -10.76 -15.83
C ASP A 267 -14.45 -11.85 -16.59
N PHE A 268 -14.85 -12.91 -15.88
CA PHE A 268 -15.65 -13.99 -16.45
C PHE A 268 -16.95 -13.47 -17.10
N GLN A 269 -17.68 -12.63 -16.40
CA GLN A 269 -18.98 -12.16 -16.89
C GLN A 269 -18.81 -11.22 -18.08
N PHE A 270 -17.75 -10.41 -18.12
CA PHE A 270 -17.40 -9.60 -19.26
C PHE A 270 -17.10 -10.45 -20.49
N PHE A 271 -16.25 -11.46 -20.38
CA PHE A 271 -15.92 -12.36 -21.50
C PHE A 271 -17.12 -13.18 -21.96
N TYR A 272 -17.96 -13.62 -21.02
CA TYR A 272 -19.17 -14.34 -21.35
C TYR A 272 -20.14 -13.50 -22.19
N GLN A 273 -20.36 -12.26 -21.80
CA GLN A 273 -21.22 -11.34 -22.53
C GLN A 273 -20.59 -10.91 -23.87
N LEU A 274 -19.28 -10.74 -23.92
CA LEU A 274 -18.54 -10.45 -25.14
C LEU A 274 -18.71 -11.59 -26.18
N GLU A 275 -18.60 -12.84 -25.74
CA GLU A 275 -18.86 -14.00 -26.61
C GLU A 275 -20.30 -14.00 -27.16
N LEU A 276 -21.29 -13.76 -26.30
CA LEU A 276 -22.69 -13.71 -26.72
C LEU A 276 -22.96 -12.64 -27.79
N GLN A 277 -22.39 -11.45 -27.63
CA GLN A 277 -22.50 -10.40 -28.62
C GLN A 277 -21.79 -10.75 -29.92
N ASN A 278 -20.67 -11.44 -29.84
CA ASN A 278 -19.85 -11.77 -31.01
C ASN A 278 -20.38 -12.98 -31.82
N ARG A 279 -21.24 -13.83 -31.25
CA ARG A 279 -21.91 -14.92 -32.00
C ARG A 279 -22.68 -14.40 -33.22
N SER A 280 -23.06 -13.12 -33.22
CA SER A 280 -23.73 -12.45 -34.35
C SER A 280 -22.79 -11.74 -35.34
N LEU A 281 -21.49 -11.54 -35.00
CA LEU A 281 -20.61 -10.58 -35.68
C LEU A 281 -19.36 -11.18 -36.37
N ASN A 282 -19.17 -12.53 -36.40
CA ASN A 282 -18.11 -13.21 -37.14
C ASN A 282 -16.64 -13.00 -36.68
N GLY A 283 -16.21 -13.74 -35.64
CA GLY A 283 -14.85 -14.28 -35.58
C GLY A 283 -13.88 -13.61 -34.59
N ALA A 284 -12.86 -14.37 -34.21
CA ALA A 284 -11.80 -14.04 -33.26
C ALA A 284 -11.10 -12.69 -33.53
N ASN A 285 -10.97 -12.28 -34.80
CA ASN A 285 -10.34 -11.00 -35.17
C ASN A 285 -11.10 -9.77 -34.64
N GLN A 286 -12.44 -9.85 -34.58
CA GLN A 286 -13.25 -8.73 -34.07
C GLN A 286 -13.18 -8.66 -32.56
N ILE A 287 -13.20 -9.81 -31.87
CA ILE A 287 -12.97 -9.89 -30.42
C ILE A 287 -11.60 -9.27 -30.11
N ALA A 288 -10.55 -9.69 -30.81
CA ALA A 288 -9.20 -9.21 -30.58
C ALA A 288 -9.05 -7.71 -30.85
N SER A 289 -9.71 -7.19 -31.89
CA SER A 289 -9.69 -5.75 -32.18
C SER A 289 -10.45 -4.94 -31.13
N PHE A 290 -11.59 -5.44 -30.64
CA PHE A 290 -12.34 -4.81 -29.56
C PHE A 290 -11.54 -4.80 -28.26
N LEU A 291 -10.98 -5.97 -27.85
CA LEU A 291 -10.16 -6.08 -26.66
C LEU A 291 -8.90 -5.22 -26.75
N GLY A 292 -8.27 -5.15 -27.93
CA GLY A 292 -7.12 -4.27 -28.15
C GLY A 292 -7.46 -2.80 -27.95
N LEU A 293 -8.54 -2.30 -28.56
CA LEU A 293 -8.98 -0.91 -28.37
C LEU A 293 -9.40 -0.64 -26.92
N PHE A 294 -10.09 -1.58 -26.28
CA PHE A 294 -10.47 -1.49 -24.88
C PHE A 294 -9.23 -1.36 -23.99
N GLU A 295 -8.23 -2.22 -24.16
CA GLU A 295 -6.97 -2.20 -23.44
C GLU A 295 -6.18 -0.90 -23.69
N GLY A 296 -6.09 -0.44 -24.93
CA GLY A 296 -5.40 0.82 -25.26
C GLY A 296 -6.01 2.05 -24.59
N ILE A 297 -7.36 2.14 -24.54
CA ILE A 297 -8.07 3.21 -23.86
C ILE A 297 -7.90 3.08 -22.35
N LEU A 298 -8.05 1.87 -21.80
CA LEU A 298 -7.90 1.57 -20.39
C LEU A 298 -6.51 1.96 -19.89
N SER A 299 -5.46 1.46 -20.52
CA SER A 299 -4.06 1.75 -20.16
C SER A 299 -3.75 3.25 -20.28
N THR A 300 -4.32 3.96 -21.26
CA THR A 300 -4.20 5.43 -21.33
C THR A 300 -4.82 6.11 -20.11
N CYS A 301 -5.99 5.66 -19.68
CA CYS A 301 -6.66 6.17 -18.47
C CYS A 301 -5.89 5.78 -17.20
N GLN A 302 -5.30 4.57 -17.14
CA GLN A 302 -4.46 4.13 -16.02
C GLN A 302 -3.22 5.01 -15.86
N VAL A 303 -2.50 5.31 -16.96
CA VAL A 303 -1.37 6.26 -16.95
C VAL A 303 -1.81 7.62 -16.43
N ALA A 304 -2.90 8.16 -16.94
CA ALA A 304 -3.42 9.46 -16.52
C ALA A 304 -3.84 9.45 -15.03
N THR A 305 -4.53 8.41 -14.59
CA THR A 305 -4.99 8.29 -13.20
C THR A 305 -3.81 8.11 -12.25
N GLN A 306 -2.82 7.30 -12.61
CA GLN A 306 -1.63 7.07 -11.79
C GLN A 306 -0.82 8.36 -11.60
N TRP A 307 -0.66 9.15 -12.65
CA TRP A 307 0.14 10.38 -12.58
C TRP A 307 -0.58 11.55 -11.93
N PHE A 308 -1.89 11.68 -12.12
CA PHE A 308 -2.64 12.87 -11.71
C PHE A 308 -3.60 12.66 -10.54
N ALA A 309 -4.10 11.46 -10.32
CA ALA A 309 -5.21 11.22 -9.40
C ALA A 309 -4.85 10.36 -8.18
N SER A 310 -4.06 9.28 -8.32
CA SER A 310 -3.93 8.26 -7.27
C SER A 310 -3.36 8.82 -5.96
N SER A 311 -2.22 9.53 -6.00
CA SER A 311 -1.63 10.13 -4.80
C SER A 311 -2.53 11.20 -4.15
N ARG A 312 -3.16 12.05 -4.97
CA ARG A 312 -4.07 13.09 -4.47
C ARG A 312 -5.34 12.52 -3.86
N LEU A 313 -5.82 11.40 -4.40
CA LEU A 313 -7.01 10.73 -3.88
C LEU A 313 -6.71 10.12 -2.50
N VAL A 314 -5.58 9.41 -2.36
CA VAL A 314 -5.12 8.86 -1.08
C VAL A 314 -4.91 9.98 -0.05
N GLU A 315 -4.31 11.11 -0.43
CA GLU A 315 -4.13 12.26 0.47
C GLU A 315 -5.45 12.89 0.93
N ARG A 316 -6.47 12.96 0.06
CA ARG A 316 -7.75 13.63 0.38
C ARG A 316 -8.74 12.76 1.13
N ILE A 317 -8.89 11.51 0.71
CA ILE A 317 -9.93 10.59 1.20
C ILE A 317 -9.35 9.62 2.23
N GLY A 318 -8.01 9.45 2.24
CA GLY A 318 -7.29 8.50 3.07
C GLY A 318 -7.29 7.08 2.50
N VAL A 319 -6.44 6.22 3.07
CA VAL A 319 -6.22 4.85 2.59
C VAL A 319 -7.51 4.03 2.56
N PHE A 320 -8.29 4.05 3.64
CA PHE A 320 -9.55 3.30 3.72
C PHE A 320 -10.64 3.87 2.82
N GLY A 321 -10.72 5.21 2.71
CA GLY A 321 -11.63 5.84 1.78
C GLY A 321 -11.33 5.46 0.33
N THR A 322 -10.04 5.43 -0.03
CA THR A 322 -9.58 5.03 -1.36
C THR A 322 -9.85 3.54 -1.63
N ALA A 323 -9.60 2.66 -0.65
CA ALA A 323 -9.91 1.24 -0.76
C ALA A 323 -11.43 0.94 -0.92
N MET A 324 -12.30 1.81 -0.40
CA MET A 324 -13.77 1.67 -0.54
C MET A 324 -14.27 2.08 -1.93
N VAL A 325 -13.52 2.84 -2.72
CA VAL A 325 -13.98 3.36 -4.02
C VAL A 325 -14.36 2.23 -4.97
N LEU A 326 -13.53 1.19 -5.06
CA LEU A 326 -13.74 0.08 -5.98
C LEU A 326 -14.96 -0.76 -5.61
N PRO A 327 -15.15 -1.29 -4.37
CA PRO A 327 -16.34 -2.05 -4.03
C PRO A 327 -17.63 -1.21 -4.10
N LEU A 328 -17.59 0.08 -3.75
CA LEU A 328 -18.73 0.98 -3.93
C LEU A 328 -19.06 1.19 -5.40
N GLY A 329 -18.05 1.35 -6.26
CA GLY A 329 -18.21 1.43 -7.70
C GLY A 329 -18.83 0.16 -8.28
N ALA A 330 -18.34 -1.02 -7.87
CA ALA A 330 -18.87 -2.31 -8.31
C ALA A 330 -20.33 -2.51 -7.89
N ILE A 331 -20.70 -2.14 -6.66
CA ILE A 331 -22.08 -2.19 -6.17
C ILE A 331 -22.97 -1.22 -6.97
N ALA A 332 -22.55 0.03 -7.12
CA ALA A 332 -23.34 1.06 -7.81
C ALA A 332 -23.57 0.71 -9.28
N LEU A 333 -22.53 0.27 -10.00
CA LEU A 333 -22.63 -0.14 -11.40
C LEU A 333 -23.36 -1.47 -11.56
N GLY A 334 -23.19 -2.41 -10.64
CA GLY A 334 -23.95 -3.64 -10.61
C GLY A 334 -25.44 -3.37 -10.45
N LEU A 335 -25.85 -2.49 -9.52
CA LEU A 335 -27.23 -2.06 -9.35
C LEU A 335 -27.76 -1.33 -10.59
N PHE A 336 -26.94 -0.44 -11.19
CA PHE A 336 -27.31 0.27 -12.41
C PHE A 336 -27.51 -0.70 -13.58
N SER A 337 -26.64 -1.69 -13.75
CA SER A 337 -26.76 -2.73 -14.76
C SER A 337 -28.00 -3.60 -14.53
N LEU A 338 -28.30 -3.97 -13.28
CA LEU A 338 -29.49 -4.73 -12.90
C LEU A 338 -30.78 -3.96 -13.22
N MET A 339 -30.83 -2.68 -12.82
CA MET A 339 -31.99 -1.82 -13.11
C MET A 339 -32.18 -1.59 -14.63
N GLY A 340 -31.07 -1.38 -15.37
CA GLY A 340 -31.07 -1.23 -16.81
C GLY A 340 -31.63 -2.45 -17.54
N ALA A 341 -31.21 -3.64 -17.09
CA ALA A 341 -31.71 -4.92 -17.62
C ALA A 341 -33.19 -5.15 -17.34
N ILE A 342 -33.66 -4.86 -16.11
CA ILE A 342 -35.09 -5.02 -15.73
C ILE A 342 -35.98 -4.03 -16.50
N THR A 343 -35.51 -2.80 -16.71
CA THR A 343 -36.29 -1.77 -17.43
C THR A 343 -36.21 -1.89 -18.95
N GLY A 344 -35.28 -2.72 -19.48
CA GLY A 344 -35.00 -2.85 -20.90
C GLY A 344 -34.32 -1.62 -21.54
N LEU A 345 -33.89 -0.66 -20.71
CA LEU A 345 -33.28 0.60 -21.18
C LEU A 345 -31.80 0.45 -21.56
N LEU A 346 -31.09 -0.51 -20.95
CA LEU A 346 -29.67 -0.73 -21.15
C LEU A 346 -29.39 -2.21 -21.33
N SER A 347 -28.55 -2.53 -22.31
CA SER A 347 -27.99 -3.89 -22.42
C SER A 347 -27.09 -4.18 -21.23
N VAL A 348 -27.23 -5.39 -20.66
CA VAL A 348 -26.33 -5.91 -19.61
C VAL A 348 -24.86 -5.80 -20.02
N PHE A 349 -24.58 -6.00 -21.31
CA PHE A 349 -23.25 -5.88 -21.87
C PHE A 349 -22.60 -4.50 -21.64
N ILE A 350 -23.32 -3.41 -21.90
CA ILE A 350 -22.77 -2.04 -21.72
C ILE A 350 -22.45 -1.78 -20.24
N GLY A 351 -23.34 -2.19 -19.34
CA GLY A 351 -23.10 -2.07 -17.90
C GLY A 351 -21.85 -2.82 -17.46
N LEU A 352 -21.63 -4.01 -17.99
CA LEU A 352 -20.47 -4.85 -17.68
C LEU A 352 -19.17 -4.33 -18.31
N VAL A 353 -19.22 -3.78 -19.52
CA VAL A 353 -18.04 -3.11 -20.14
C VAL A 353 -17.58 -1.94 -19.26
N ILE A 354 -18.51 -1.12 -18.77
CA ILE A 354 -18.19 0.01 -17.88
C ILE A 354 -17.67 -0.52 -16.53
N LEU A 355 -18.29 -1.57 -16.00
CA LEU A 355 -17.87 -2.18 -14.74
C LEU A 355 -16.46 -2.76 -14.86
N ARG A 356 -16.18 -3.53 -15.91
CA ARG A 356 -14.84 -4.09 -16.17
C ARG A 356 -13.79 -2.99 -16.33
N PHE A 357 -14.13 -1.95 -17.09
CA PHE A 357 -13.24 -0.80 -17.28
C PHE A 357 -12.89 -0.11 -15.95
N LEU A 358 -13.88 0.15 -15.11
CA LEU A 358 -13.67 0.78 -13.81
C LEU A 358 -12.98 -0.15 -12.81
N ASP A 359 -13.33 -1.42 -12.79
CA ASP A 359 -12.68 -2.41 -11.94
C ASP A 359 -11.19 -2.46 -12.23
N GLU A 360 -10.81 -2.62 -13.48
CA GLU A 360 -9.40 -2.73 -13.89
C GLU A 360 -8.64 -1.41 -13.72
N LEU A 361 -9.28 -0.27 -14.06
CA LEU A 361 -8.70 1.05 -13.84
C LEU A 361 -8.39 1.28 -12.35
N LEU A 362 -9.33 0.97 -11.46
CA LEU A 362 -9.20 1.23 -10.03
C LEU A 362 -8.35 0.18 -9.33
N HIS A 363 -8.38 -1.07 -9.79
CA HIS A 363 -7.55 -2.14 -9.24
C HIS A 363 -6.07 -1.79 -9.37
N TYR A 364 -5.58 -1.54 -10.58
CA TYR A 364 -4.18 -1.21 -10.82
C TYR A 364 -3.75 0.18 -10.35
N THR A 365 -4.66 1.13 -10.19
CA THR A 365 -4.30 2.49 -9.76
C THR A 365 -4.50 2.74 -8.27
N LEU A 366 -5.53 2.16 -7.65
CA LEU A 366 -5.88 2.42 -6.26
C LEU A 366 -5.54 1.26 -5.33
N ILE A 367 -5.83 0.01 -5.70
CA ILE A 367 -5.57 -1.14 -4.82
C ILE A 367 -4.08 -1.41 -4.73
N GLU A 368 -3.34 -1.38 -5.83
CA GLU A 368 -1.87 -1.51 -5.78
C GLU A 368 -1.18 -0.40 -5.01
N THR A 369 -1.74 0.81 -4.95
CA THR A 369 -1.17 1.90 -4.15
C THR A 369 -1.56 1.82 -2.67
N THR A 370 -2.76 1.33 -2.35
CA THR A 370 -3.24 1.21 -0.96
C THR A 370 -2.83 -0.09 -0.29
N GLY A 371 -2.69 -1.18 -1.05
CA GLY A 371 -2.30 -2.51 -0.55
C GLY A 371 -1.05 -2.48 0.32
N PRO A 372 0.10 -1.95 -0.14
CA PRO A 372 1.32 -1.86 0.66
C PRO A 372 1.17 -1.08 1.97
N VAL A 373 0.27 -0.09 1.99
CA VAL A 373 -0.01 0.71 3.19
C VAL A 373 -0.74 -0.11 4.26
N LEU A 374 -1.61 -1.03 3.86
CA LEU A 374 -2.31 -1.91 4.79
C LEU A 374 -1.37 -2.87 5.53
N PHE A 375 -0.19 -3.18 4.99
CA PHE A 375 0.81 -4.00 5.68
C PHE A 375 1.68 -3.21 6.66
N GLN A 376 1.67 -1.87 6.63
CA GLN A 376 2.55 -1.04 7.46
C GLN A 376 2.40 -1.21 8.98
N PRO A 377 1.20 -1.48 9.57
CA PRO A 377 1.07 -1.71 11.00
C PRO A 377 1.75 -2.97 11.49
N LEU A 378 2.08 -3.89 10.58
CA LEU A 378 2.76 -5.14 10.93
C LEU A 378 4.24 -4.90 11.23
N PRO A 379 4.82 -5.58 12.22
CA PRO A 379 6.25 -5.58 12.47
C PRO A 379 7.03 -6.02 11.23
N GLU A 380 8.22 -5.45 10.99
CA GLU A 380 9.00 -5.62 9.77
C GLU A 380 9.32 -7.10 9.46
N ASN A 381 9.59 -7.88 10.50
CA ASN A 381 9.84 -9.32 10.40
C ASN A 381 8.62 -10.15 9.97
N ILE A 382 7.40 -9.70 10.25
CA ILE A 382 6.15 -10.41 9.90
C ILE A 382 5.56 -9.83 8.59
N ARG A 383 5.82 -8.55 8.31
CA ARG A 383 5.28 -7.85 7.14
C ARG A 383 5.67 -8.53 5.83
N SER A 384 6.96 -8.79 5.64
CA SER A 384 7.47 -9.45 4.42
C SER A 384 6.78 -10.79 4.17
N ASP A 385 6.57 -11.52 5.24
CA ASP A 385 6.04 -12.87 5.19
C ASP A 385 4.54 -12.91 4.89
N VAL A 386 3.79 -11.99 5.52
CA VAL A 386 2.36 -11.83 5.21
C VAL A 386 2.18 -11.34 3.77
N GLN A 387 3.04 -10.45 3.27
CA GLN A 387 3.02 -10.04 1.86
C GLN A 387 3.31 -11.22 0.92
N THR A 388 4.33 -12.01 1.22
CA THR A 388 4.65 -13.21 0.44
C THR A 388 3.52 -14.23 0.48
N MET A 389 2.85 -14.39 1.63
CA MET A 389 1.69 -15.29 1.76
C MET A 389 0.49 -14.76 0.95
N VAL A 390 0.23 -13.46 0.92
CA VAL A 390 -0.85 -12.88 0.13
C VAL A 390 -0.58 -13.07 -1.35
N ASN A 391 0.54 -12.58 -1.86
CA ASN A 391 0.84 -12.61 -3.29
C ASN A 391 1.17 -14.02 -3.82
N GLY A 392 1.82 -14.86 -3.01
CA GLY A 392 2.25 -16.19 -3.44
C GLY A 392 1.24 -17.32 -3.21
N VAL A 393 0.29 -17.13 -2.27
CA VAL A 393 -0.66 -18.20 -1.91
C VAL A 393 -2.10 -17.71 -1.99
N ALA A 394 -2.43 -16.56 -1.38
CA ALA A 394 -3.82 -16.13 -1.28
C ALA A 394 -4.38 -15.70 -2.65
N GLU A 395 -3.64 -14.95 -3.46
CA GLU A 395 -4.07 -14.55 -4.80
C GLU A 395 -4.29 -15.76 -5.73
N PRO A 396 -3.31 -16.66 -5.96
CA PRO A 396 -3.54 -17.85 -6.79
C PRO A 396 -4.66 -18.73 -6.27
N PHE A 397 -4.75 -18.92 -4.94
CA PHE A 397 -5.86 -19.66 -4.32
C PHE A 397 -7.22 -19.03 -4.62
N SER A 398 -7.30 -17.70 -4.56
CA SER A 398 -8.52 -16.94 -4.81
C SER A 398 -8.99 -17.05 -6.25
N THR A 399 -8.06 -17.03 -7.22
CA THR A 399 -8.35 -17.23 -8.64
C THR A 399 -8.96 -18.63 -8.86
N GLY A 400 -8.36 -19.67 -8.26
CA GLY A 400 -8.90 -21.05 -8.32
C GLY A 400 -10.27 -21.19 -7.62
N LEU A 401 -10.43 -20.57 -6.46
CA LEU A 401 -11.69 -20.53 -5.72
C LEU A 401 -12.79 -19.83 -6.54
N SER A 402 -12.45 -18.74 -7.22
CA SER A 402 -13.36 -18.03 -8.12
C SER A 402 -13.84 -18.91 -9.27
N GLY A 403 -12.95 -19.71 -9.85
CA GLY A 403 -13.32 -20.71 -10.86
C GLY A 403 -14.35 -21.72 -10.33
N LEU A 404 -14.18 -22.20 -9.08
CA LEU A 404 -15.14 -23.10 -8.44
C LEU A 404 -16.49 -22.39 -8.15
N ILE A 405 -16.46 -21.14 -7.69
CA ILE A 405 -17.66 -20.33 -7.45
C ILE A 405 -18.42 -20.13 -8.76
N ILE A 406 -17.73 -19.79 -9.85
CA ILE A 406 -18.35 -19.63 -11.18
C ILE A 406 -18.99 -20.94 -11.64
N LEU A 407 -18.31 -22.08 -11.52
CA LEU A 407 -18.89 -23.40 -11.87
C LEU A 407 -20.13 -23.71 -11.02
N ALA A 408 -20.12 -23.38 -9.73
CA ALA A 408 -21.27 -23.55 -8.85
C ALA A 408 -22.44 -22.67 -9.29
N ILE A 409 -22.19 -21.39 -9.60
CA ILE A 409 -23.22 -20.46 -10.11
C ILE A 409 -23.79 -20.98 -11.43
N LEU A 410 -22.93 -21.41 -12.37
CA LEU A 410 -23.37 -21.99 -13.65
C LEU A 410 -24.20 -23.25 -13.45
N GLY A 411 -23.80 -24.12 -12.54
CA GLY A 411 -24.54 -25.35 -12.21
C GLY A 411 -25.91 -25.06 -11.59
N VAL A 412 -25.96 -24.18 -10.59
CA VAL A 412 -27.21 -23.79 -9.90
C VAL A 412 -28.13 -23.04 -10.86
N SER A 413 -27.61 -22.13 -11.68
CA SER A 413 -28.42 -21.40 -12.65
C SER A 413 -29.06 -22.33 -13.68
N ARG A 414 -28.36 -23.36 -14.16
CA ARG A 414 -28.91 -24.39 -15.05
C ARG A 414 -30.04 -25.18 -14.38
N LEU A 415 -29.87 -25.57 -13.12
CA LEU A 415 -30.89 -26.33 -12.39
C LEU A 415 -32.18 -25.53 -12.13
N ILE A 416 -32.07 -24.22 -11.85
CA ILE A 416 -33.20 -23.35 -11.53
C ILE A 416 -33.92 -22.86 -12.80
N LEU A 417 -33.18 -22.57 -13.87
CA LEU A 417 -33.66 -21.89 -15.07
C LEU A 417 -34.04 -22.83 -16.23
N ASP A 418 -33.91 -24.15 -16.07
CA ASP A 418 -33.96 -25.17 -17.13
C ASP A 418 -35.36 -25.31 -17.81
N SER A 419 -36.35 -24.49 -17.45
CA SER A 419 -37.69 -24.55 -18.04
C SER A 419 -37.90 -23.74 -19.32
N ASN A 420 -36.98 -22.79 -19.67
CA ASN A 420 -37.11 -21.95 -20.87
C ASN A 420 -35.74 -21.61 -21.47
N GLN A 421 -35.25 -22.41 -22.40
CA GLN A 421 -33.92 -22.26 -23.05
C GLN A 421 -33.70 -20.92 -23.75
N SER A 422 -34.74 -20.21 -24.17
CA SER A 422 -34.60 -18.92 -24.89
C SER A 422 -34.28 -17.71 -23.99
N LEU A 423 -34.59 -17.79 -22.70
CA LEU A 423 -34.36 -16.70 -21.73
C LEU A 423 -33.09 -16.90 -20.89
N PHE A 424 -32.46 -18.07 -21.03
CA PHE A 424 -31.36 -18.51 -20.17
C PHE A 424 -30.14 -17.59 -20.13
N PRO A 425 -29.58 -17.08 -21.28
CA PRO A 425 -28.39 -16.25 -21.25
C PRO A 425 -28.54 -14.93 -20.50
N ASP A 426 -29.71 -14.26 -20.67
CA ASP A 426 -29.97 -12.97 -20.02
C ASP A 426 -30.18 -13.13 -18.51
N GLN A 427 -30.92 -14.18 -18.11
CA GLN A 427 -31.17 -14.48 -16.69
C GLN A 427 -29.88 -14.92 -15.98
N GLN A 428 -29.01 -15.69 -16.65
CA GLN A 428 -27.72 -16.07 -16.12
C GLN A 428 -26.83 -14.83 -15.88
N GLY A 429 -26.82 -13.87 -16.80
CA GLY A 429 -26.13 -12.60 -16.62
C GLY A 429 -26.57 -11.86 -15.36
N LEU A 430 -27.87 -11.85 -15.06
CA LEU A 430 -28.42 -11.23 -13.84
C LEU A 430 -27.92 -11.91 -12.55
N VAL A 431 -27.83 -13.25 -12.54
CA VAL A 431 -27.31 -14.00 -11.37
C VAL A 431 -25.87 -13.60 -11.08
N PHE A 432 -25.01 -13.46 -12.11
CA PHE A 432 -23.63 -13.00 -11.93
C PHE A 432 -23.55 -11.56 -11.46
N VAL A 433 -24.38 -10.66 -11.97
CA VAL A 433 -24.45 -9.27 -11.49
C VAL A 433 -24.82 -9.22 -9.99
N ILE A 434 -25.77 -10.07 -9.56
CA ILE A 434 -26.11 -10.19 -8.14
C ILE A 434 -24.92 -10.72 -7.33
N ALA A 435 -24.21 -11.74 -7.82
CA ALA A 435 -23.00 -12.26 -7.16
C ALA A 435 -21.90 -11.19 -7.02
N ILE A 436 -21.69 -10.36 -8.04
CA ILE A 436 -20.77 -9.22 -8.01
C ILE A 436 -21.18 -8.20 -6.93
N ILE A 437 -22.48 -7.86 -6.85
CA ILE A 437 -22.98 -6.93 -5.82
C ILE A 437 -22.77 -7.52 -4.41
N ILE A 438 -23.04 -8.80 -4.21
CA ILE A 438 -22.85 -9.48 -2.93
C ILE A 438 -21.36 -9.48 -2.55
N SER A 439 -20.47 -9.82 -3.49
CA SER A 439 -19.02 -9.80 -3.27
C SER A 439 -18.52 -8.39 -2.91
N GLY A 440 -19.02 -7.35 -3.59
CA GLY A 440 -18.73 -5.95 -3.25
C GLY A 440 -19.19 -5.56 -1.85
N LEU A 441 -20.38 -5.99 -1.41
CA LEU A 441 -20.90 -5.74 -0.07
C LEU A 441 -20.06 -6.44 1.01
N VAL A 442 -19.69 -7.70 0.78
CA VAL A 442 -18.82 -8.46 1.70
C VAL A 442 -17.44 -7.79 1.79
N TRP A 443 -16.87 -7.37 0.66
CA TRP A 443 -15.59 -6.67 0.64
C TRP A 443 -15.64 -5.35 1.41
N LEU A 444 -16.69 -4.56 1.22
CA LEU A 444 -16.92 -3.33 1.99
C LEU A 444 -16.98 -3.60 3.50
N GLY A 445 -17.68 -4.67 3.91
CA GLY A 445 -17.73 -5.11 5.30
C GLY A 445 -16.33 -5.45 5.86
N VAL A 446 -15.51 -6.15 5.08
CA VAL A 446 -14.13 -6.50 5.47
C VAL A 446 -13.25 -5.25 5.60
N ILE A 447 -13.39 -4.26 4.70
CA ILE A 447 -12.67 -2.98 4.81
C ILE A 447 -13.01 -2.26 6.12
N LEU A 448 -14.29 -2.25 6.50
CA LEU A 448 -14.72 -1.66 7.77
C LEU A 448 -14.13 -2.39 8.99
N LEU A 449 -14.04 -3.72 8.94
CA LEU A 449 -13.40 -4.52 9.98
C LEU A 449 -11.89 -4.24 10.07
N ILE A 450 -11.19 -4.21 8.94
CA ILE A 450 -9.75 -3.91 8.91
C ILE A 450 -9.48 -2.52 9.46
N ARG A 451 -10.30 -1.52 9.11
CA ARG A 451 -10.14 -0.14 9.56
C ARG A 451 -10.08 -0.04 11.08
N THR A 452 -10.97 -0.71 11.79
CA THR A 452 -11.00 -0.70 13.26
C THR A 452 -9.77 -1.38 13.86
N GLN A 453 -9.36 -2.51 13.29
CA GLN A 453 -8.18 -3.24 13.77
C GLN A 453 -6.85 -2.54 13.44
N TYR A 454 -6.76 -1.91 12.27
CA TYR A 454 -5.61 -1.13 11.82
C TYR A 454 -5.25 -0.02 12.82
N VAL A 455 -6.25 0.74 13.24
CA VAL A 455 -6.06 1.83 14.20
C VAL A 455 -5.63 1.30 15.57
N ASN A 456 -6.28 0.23 16.05
CA ASN A 456 -5.91 -0.40 17.33
C ASN A 456 -4.45 -0.91 17.32
N LEU A 457 -3.99 -1.47 16.20
CA LEU A 457 -2.60 -1.90 16.06
C LEU A 457 -1.62 -0.74 15.99
N LEU A 458 -1.96 0.33 15.27
CA LEU A 458 -1.12 1.53 15.23
C LEU A 458 -0.94 2.14 16.62
N VAL A 459 -2.02 2.25 17.39
CA VAL A 459 -1.97 2.74 18.77
C VAL A 459 -1.07 1.88 19.65
N ARG A 460 -1.18 0.55 19.56
CA ARG A 460 -0.33 -0.39 20.34
C ARG A 460 1.14 -0.40 19.89
N SER A 461 1.42 -0.20 18.62
CA SER A 461 2.80 -0.18 18.10
C SER A 461 3.51 1.15 18.37
N ALA A 462 2.75 2.25 18.53
CA ALA A 462 3.27 3.55 18.95
C ALA A 462 3.93 3.49 20.34
N GLY A 463 3.33 2.80 21.28
CA GLY A 463 3.89 2.61 22.63
C GLY A 463 5.22 1.85 22.69
N LYS A 464 5.66 1.24 21.57
CA LYS A 464 6.93 0.51 21.46
C LYS A 464 8.04 1.27 20.71
N GLY A 465 7.85 2.55 20.39
CA GLY A 465 8.90 3.43 19.82
C GLY A 465 9.36 3.07 18.38
N ARG A 466 8.56 2.34 17.60
CA ARG A 466 8.95 1.79 16.29
C ARG A 466 8.22 2.45 15.11
N PHE A 467 8.16 3.79 15.06
CA PHE A 467 7.56 4.47 13.90
C PHE A 467 8.60 5.09 12.96
N ALA A 468 8.58 4.60 11.71
CA ALA A 468 8.85 5.45 10.57
C ALA A 468 7.50 6.04 10.13
N VAL A 469 7.31 7.34 10.34
CA VAL A 469 6.12 8.10 9.90
C VAL A 469 6.12 8.13 8.39
N LEU A 470 5.31 7.31 7.73
CA LEU A 470 5.09 7.34 6.28
C LEU A 470 3.58 7.19 6.02
N ASP A 471 3.01 8.22 5.40
CA ASP A 471 1.71 8.29 4.70
C ASP A 471 0.48 7.56 5.30
N VAL A 472 0.28 7.69 6.59
CA VAL A 472 -0.98 7.32 7.22
C VAL A 472 -2.00 8.43 7.00
N ASP A 473 -3.28 8.10 6.77
CA ASP A 473 -4.36 9.09 6.81
C ASP A 473 -4.38 9.78 8.17
N MET A 474 -3.66 10.89 8.24
CA MET A 474 -3.42 11.64 9.45
C MET A 474 -4.72 12.13 10.11
N ARG A 475 -5.78 12.33 9.31
CA ARG A 475 -7.09 12.77 9.82
C ARG A 475 -7.86 11.62 10.46
N ALA A 476 -7.85 10.44 9.83
CA ALA A 476 -8.50 9.25 10.36
C ALA A 476 -7.79 8.78 11.63
N LEU A 477 -6.46 8.78 11.64
CA LEU A 477 -5.65 8.45 12.79
C LEU A 477 -5.90 9.43 13.95
N LYS A 478 -5.87 10.75 13.68
CA LYS A 478 -6.15 11.79 14.68
C LYS A 478 -7.54 11.61 15.30
N ARG A 479 -8.58 11.34 14.48
CA ARG A 479 -9.95 11.12 14.96
C ARG A 479 -10.05 9.88 15.85
N SER A 480 -9.45 8.78 15.45
CA SER A 480 -9.50 7.53 16.23
C SER A 480 -8.69 7.60 17.52
N VAL A 481 -7.57 8.32 17.52
CA VAL A 481 -6.78 8.56 18.72
C VAL A 481 -7.56 9.44 19.71
N VAL A 482 -8.27 10.46 19.22
CA VAL A 482 -9.18 11.29 20.05
C VAL A 482 -10.31 10.45 20.64
N GLU A 483 -10.95 9.63 19.82
CA GLU A 483 -12.02 8.71 20.25
C GLU A 483 -11.52 7.72 21.33
N THR A 484 -10.31 7.20 21.17
CA THR A 484 -9.70 6.30 22.17
C THR A 484 -9.34 7.05 23.46
N LEU A 485 -8.93 8.32 23.40
CA LEU A 485 -8.69 9.15 24.59
C LEU A 485 -9.98 9.46 25.35
N GLU A 486 -11.09 9.64 24.63
CA GLU A 486 -12.40 9.94 25.23
C GLU A 486 -13.08 8.70 25.79
N THR A 487 -13.12 7.59 25.03
CA THR A 487 -13.94 6.41 25.32
C THR A 487 -13.15 5.21 25.84
N GLY A 488 -11.83 5.18 25.63
CA GLY A 488 -10.97 4.04 25.99
C GLY A 488 -10.97 3.77 27.50
N THR A 489 -10.99 2.49 27.90
CA THR A 489 -11.01 2.06 29.29
C THR A 489 -9.62 1.79 29.87
N ALA A 490 -8.64 1.43 29.01
CA ALA A 490 -7.28 1.09 29.43
C ALA A 490 -6.39 2.35 29.48
N GLU A 491 -5.75 2.58 30.63
CA GLU A 491 -4.87 3.74 30.86
C GLU A 491 -3.59 3.68 30.03
N GLU A 492 -3.08 2.48 29.75
CA GLU A 492 -1.92 2.25 28.88
C GLU A 492 -2.18 2.64 27.44
N ASP A 493 -3.39 2.37 26.92
CA ASP A 493 -3.79 2.74 25.57
C ASP A 493 -3.89 4.29 25.45
N LYS A 494 -4.46 4.97 26.44
CA LYS A 494 -4.52 6.43 26.50
C LYS A 494 -3.13 7.07 26.55
N ARG A 495 -2.22 6.47 27.31
CA ARG A 495 -0.82 6.92 27.40
C ARG A 495 -0.11 6.83 26.06
N SER A 496 -0.28 5.71 25.36
CA SER A 496 0.25 5.49 24.01
C SER A 496 -0.35 6.46 22.99
N CYS A 497 -1.64 6.80 23.13
CA CYS A 497 -2.32 7.81 22.30
C CYS A 497 -1.71 9.20 22.46
N ILE A 498 -1.42 9.65 23.69
CA ILE A 498 -0.79 10.94 23.95
C ILE A 498 0.61 11.00 23.32
N GLU A 499 1.39 9.93 23.46
CA GLU A 499 2.73 9.83 22.86
C GLU A 499 2.67 9.91 21.34
N LEU A 500 1.73 9.20 20.73
CA LEU A 500 1.49 9.18 19.28
C LEU A 500 1.07 10.58 18.78
N LEU A 501 0.14 11.24 19.43
CA LEU A 501 -0.24 12.63 19.11
C LEU A 501 0.95 13.58 19.20
N SER A 502 1.84 13.38 20.17
CA SER A 502 3.04 14.22 20.34
C SER A 502 4.03 14.09 19.18
N GLN A 503 4.00 12.99 18.45
CA GLN A 503 4.84 12.77 17.27
C GLN A 503 4.16 13.28 15.98
N ILE A 504 2.84 13.14 15.90
CA ILE A 504 2.05 13.43 14.69
C ILE A 504 1.77 14.93 14.55
N ASP A 505 1.25 15.56 15.59
CA ASP A 505 0.80 16.97 15.56
C ASP A 505 1.41 17.78 16.70
N LYS A 506 2.72 17.93 16.66
CA LYS A 506 3.52 18.61 17.69
C LYS A 506 3.03 20.01 18.05
N LYS A 507 2.48 20.75 17.08
CA LYS A 507 2.08 22.16 17.27
C LYS A 507 0.67 22.32 17.84
N ASN A 508 -0.26 21.45 17.45
CA ASN A 508 -1.68 21.60 17.79
C ASN A 508 -2.18 20.57 18.81
N ILE A 509 -1.27 19.79 19.40
CA ILE A 509 -1.62 18.74 20.36
C ILE A 509 -2.43 19.28 21.55
N GLY A 510 -2.19 20.51 21.98
CA GLY A 510 -2.91 21.16 23.05
C GLY A 510 -4.41 21.37 22.76
N GLU A 511 -4.81 21.46 21.47
CA GLU A 511 -6.22 21.56 21.06
C GLU A 511 -7.03 20.34 21.48
N ILE A 512 -6.39 19.17 21.47
CA ILE A 512 -7.01 17.89 21.81
C ILE A 512 -6.87 17.61 23.30
N LEU A 513 -5.68 17.83 23.87
CA LEU A 513 -5.41 17.42 25.25
C LEU A 513 -5.99 18.40 26.30
N ALA A 514 -6.00 19.71 26.01
CA ALA A 514 -6.44 20.70 27.00
C ALA A 514 -7.90 20.51 27.47
N PRO A 515 -8.90 20.23 26.60
CA PRO A 515 -10.27 19.96 27.03
C PRO A 515 -10.40 18.69 27.90
N LEU A 516 -9.53 17.70 27.68
CA LEU A 516 -9.59 16.39 28.33
C LEU A 516 -8.85 16.37 29.69
N LEU A 517 -8.01 17.38 30.00
CA LEU A 517 -7.21 17.41 31.22
C LEU A 517 -8.03 17.21 32.50
N GLY A 518 -9.26 17.78 32.55
CA GLY A 518 -10.13 17.68 33.73
C GLY A 518 -10.68 16.27 34.01
N VAL A 519 -10.71 15.41 33.00
CA VAL A 519 -11.30 14.04 33.06
C VAL A 519 -10.23 12.94 33.13
N MET A 520 -8.98 13.29 32.84
CA MET A 520 -7.86 12.35 32.81
C MET A 520 -7.37 11.98 34.22
N SER A 521 -6.81 10.77 34.36
CA SER A 521 -6.08 10.35 35.57
C SER A 521 -4.83 11.23 35.81
N PRO A 522 -4.35 11.36 37.05
CA PRO A 522 -3.17 12.18 37.36
C PRO A 522 -1.93 11.83 36.54
N ALA A 523 -1.72 10.56 36.21
CA ALA A 523 -0.60 10.11 35.41
C ALA A 523 -0.72 10.61 33.96
N LEU A 524 -1.91 10.57 33.38
CA LEU A 524 -2.19 11.10 32.05
C LEU A 524 -2.16 12.62 32.00
N GLN A 525 -2.62 13.31 33.07
CA GLN A 525 -2.49 14.75 33.22
C GLN A 525 -1.02 15.21 33.21
N SER A 526 -0.16 14.51 33.94
CA SER A 526 1.29 14.78 33.94
C SER A 526 1.89 14.64 32.56
N GLN A 527 1.63 13.55 31.88
CA GLN A 527 2.14 13.29 30.53
C GLN A 527 1.59 14.31 29.51
N SER A 528 0.31 14.63 29.59
CA SER A 528 -0.33 15.62 28.69
C SER A 528 0.28 17.01 28.87
N LEU A 529 0.46 17.46 30.11
CA LEU A 529 1.07 18.75 30.42
C LEU A 529 2.54 18.80 29.99
N GLU A 530 3.28 17.71 30.15
CA GLU A 530 4.67 17.61 29.72
C GLU A 530 4.80 17.74 28.20
N VAL A 531 3.95 17.07 27.46
CA VAL A 531 3.90 17.17 25.99
C VAL A 531 3.47 18.57 25.55
N MET A 532 2.46 19.18 26.19
CA MET A 532 1.99 20.55 25.88
C MET A 532 3.07 21.61 26.20
N LEU A 533 3.96 21.36 27.16
CA LEU A 533 5.09 22.23 27.48
C LEU A 533 6.15 22.34 26.38
N ASN A 534 6.22 21.36 25.48
CA ASN A 534 7.14 21.41 24.33
C ASN A 534 6.69 22.49 23.30
N HIS A 535 5.38 22.76 23.22
CA HIS A 535 4.79 23.76 22.34
C HIS A 535 3.71 24.58 23.10
N PRO A 536 4.11 25.44 24.05
CA PRO A 536 3.17 26.15 24.88
C PRO A 536 2.35 27.16 24.07
N ASN A 537 1.01 27.14 24.25
CA ASN A 537 0.09 28.02 23.54
C ASN A 537 -0.84 28.74 24.54
N PRO A 538 -0.94 30.08 24.46
CA PRO A 538 -1.81 30.88 25.35
C PRO A 538 -3.30 30.52 25.29
N ALA A 539 -3.77 29.96 24.19
CA ALA A 539 -5.17 29.57 24.02
C ALA A 539 -5.66 28.56 25.08
N TYR A 540 -4.77 27.76 25.66
CA TYR A 540 -5.13 26.70 26.62
C TYR A 540 -4.87 27.06 28.08
N LEU A 541 -4.49 28.31 28.35
CA LEU A 541 -4.20 28.78 29.71
C LEU A 541 -5.40 28.68 30.66
N GLN A 542 -6.62 28.92 30.17
CA GLN A 542 -7.82 28.86 30.97
C GLN A 542 -8.12 27.45 31.47
N GLN A 543 -7.95 26.45 30.61
CA GLN A 543 -8.14 25.03 30.95
C GLN A 543 -7.08 24.55 31.96
N VAL A 544 -5.81 24.96 31.79
CA VAL A 544 -4.77 24.60 32.75
C VAL A 544 -4.94 25.35 34.10
N ARG A 545 -5.44 26.57 34.09
CA ARG A 545 -5.77 27.29 35.33
C ARG A 545 -6.95 26.67 36.08
N SER A 546 -8.01 26.26 35.39
CA SER A 546 -9.12 25.56 36.04
C SER A 546 -8.68 24.25 36.71
N LEU A 547 -7.70 23.55 36.11
CA LEU A 547 -7.11 22.36 36.71
C LEU A 547 -6.43 22.68 38.06
N THR A 548 -5.72 23.81 38.19
CA THR A 548 -5.03 24.18 39.46
C THR A 548 -5.98 24.55 40.59
N GLN A 549 -7.26 24.70 40.34
CA GLN A 549 -8.29 24.96 41.37
C GLN A 549 -8.79 23.66 42.04
N THR A 550 -8.43 22.49 41.51
CA THR A 550 -8.75 21.19 42.09
C THR A 550 -7.59 20.67 42.94
N SER A 551 -7.85 19.71 43.83
CA SER A 551 -6.78 19.06 44.60
C SER A 551 -5.94 18.15 43.68
N LEU A 552 -4.76 18.61 43.32
CA LEU A 552 -3.86 17.91 42.41
C LEU A 552 -2.69 17.23 43.14
N PRO A 553 -2.19 16.12 42.66
CA PRO A 553 -0.87 15.59 43.04
C PRO A 553 0.22 16.64 42.78
N ALA A 554 1.28 16.61 43.59
CA ALA A 554 2.35 17.61 43.53
C ALA A 554 3.03 17.70 42.14
N GLU A 555 3.18 16.58 41.47
CA GLU A 555 3.80 16.52 40.12
C GLU A 555 2.95 17.22 39.07
N VAL A 556 1.65 16.95 39.05
CA VAL A 556 0.70 17.59 38.11
C VAL A 556 0.64 19.11 38.38
N LEU A 557 0.55 19.51 39.64
CA LEU A 557 0.53 20.91 40.03
C LEU A 557 1.81 21.65 39.59
N ALA A 558 2.96 21.03 39.78
CA ALA A 558 4.23 21.61 39.34
C ALA A 558 4.30 21.82 37.82
N LEU A 559 3.82 20.83 37.02
CA LEU A 559 3.74 20.95 35.56
C LEU A 559 2.72 22.01 35.13
N ALA A 560 1.57 22.06 35.76
CA ALA A 560 0.54 23.09 35.49
C ALA A 560 1.07 24.52 35.79
N LEU A 561 1.71 24.74 36.93
CA LEU A 561 2.37 26.00 37.24
C LEU A 561 3.45 26.33 36.19
N ARG A 562 4.26 25.35 35.81
CA ARG A 562 5.28 25.55 34.77
C ARG A 562 4.65 25.97 33.45
N TYR A 563 3.57 25.32 33.01
CA TYR A 563 2.86 25.69 31.80
C TYR A 563 2.33 27.11 31.84
N ILE A 564 1.61 27.47 32.90
CA ILE A 564 1.01 28.80 33.06
C ILE A 564 2.10 29.88 32.99
N TRP A 565 3.13 29.79 33.82
CA TRP A 565 4.17 30.83 33.92
C TRP A 565 5.16 30.83 32.75
N LEU A 566 5.31 29.76 32.00
CA LEU A 566 6.11 29.79 30.77
C LEU A 566 5.34 30.39 29.60
N THR A 567 4.02 30.21 29.58
CA THR A 567 3.16 30.61 28.44
C THR A 567 2.67 32.05 28.59
N GLU A 568 2.34 32.50 29.79
CA GLU A 568 1.83 33.86 30.06
C GLU A 568 2.97 34.87 30.13
N SER A 569 2.93 35.89 29.25
CA SER A 569 4.01 36.88 29.15
C SER A 569 3.98 37.95 30.27
N LYS A 570 2.84 38.19 30.91
CA LYS A 570 2.64 39.23 31.96
C LYS A 570 2.09 38.64 33.26
N SER A 571 2.50 37.44 33.67
CA SER A 571 2.05 36.84 34.93
C SER A 571 2.70 37.55 36.14
N ASP A 572 1.90 37.83 37.15
CA ASP A 572 2.37 38.37 38.43
C ASP A 572 3.03 37.25 39.25
N VAL A 573 4.35 37.28 39.29
CA VAL A 573 5.21 36.27 39.93
C VAL A 573 4.97 36.21 41.44
N SER A 574 4.38 37.23 42.04
CA SER A 574 4.04 37.27 43.48
C SER A 574 3.02 36.19 43.87
N GLN A 575 2.20 35.73 42.93
CA GLN A 575 1.25 34.63 43.14
C GLN A 575 1.94 33.27 43.37
N LEU A 576 3.21 33.13 43.06
CA LEU A 576 3.99 31.91 43.34
C LEU A 576 4.56 31.89 44.77
N ARG A 577 4.54 32.99 45.48
CA ARG A 577 5.09 33.12 46.83
C ARG A 577 4.49 32.14 47.86
N PRO A 578 3.19 31.85 47.88
CA PRO A 578 2.61 30.86 48.77
C PRO A 578 3.20 29.45 48.61
N TYR A 579 3.64 29.11 47.40
CA TYR A 579 4.24 27.79 47.10
C TYR A 579 5.69 27.67 47.56
N LEU A 580 6.33 28.73 48.07
CA LEU A 580 7.68 28.67 48.62
C LEU A 580 7.73 28.19 50.08
N GLN A 581 6.58 28.01 50.73
CA GLN A 581 6.51 27.63 52.14
C GLN A 581 7.05 26.23 52.40
N PRO A 582 7.67 25.97 53.58
CA PRO A 582 8.21 24.65 53.92
C PRO A 582 7.16 23.53 54.00
N SER A 583 5.90 23.87 54.21
CA SER A 583 4.75 22.94 54.24
C SER A 583 4.35 22.41 52.85
N VAL A 584 4.79 23.05 51.77
CA VAL A 584 4.47 22.65 50.39
C VAL A 584 5.42 21.52 49.94
N ASP A 585 4.88 20.59 49.14
CA ASP A 585 5.67 19.49 48.59
C ASP A 585 6.94 20.00 47.88
N PRO A 586 8.10 19.31 48.08
CA PRO A 586 9.38 19.74 47.50
C PRO A 586 9.37 19.91 45.96
N VAL A 587 8.56 19.13 45.22
CA VAL A 587 8.44 19.22 43.76
C VAL A 587 7.82 20.58 43.36
N VAL A 588 6.72 20.95 44.00
CA VAL A 588 6.03 22.22 43.73
C VAL A 588 6.89 23.41 44.18
N ARG A 589 7.49 23.31 45.38
CA ARG A 589 8.35 24.35 45.96
C ARG A 589 9.59 24.62 45.08
N GLY A 590 10.25 23.57 44.62
CA GLY A 590 11.39 23.68 43.72
C GLY A 590 11.02 24.30 42.37
N THR A 591 9.87 23.90 41.81
CA THR A 591 9.35 24.46 40.56
C THR A 591 8.99 25.93 40.70
N ALA A 592 8.26 26.32 41.77
CA ALA A 592 7.89 27.73 42.03
C ALA A 592 9.14 28.58 42.21
N ALA A 593 10.12 28.12 42.99
CA ALA A 593 11.38 28.85 43.17
C ALA A 593 12.15 29.01 41.83
N ALA A 594 12.20 27.99 41.00
CA ALA A 594 12.83 28.08 39.68
C ALA A 594 12.13 29.07 38.75
N LEU A 595 10.80 29.13 38.75
CA LEU A 595 10.01 30.09 37.96
C LEU A 595 10.23 31.52 38.42
N ILE A 596 10.27 31.75 39.76
CA ILE A 596 10.58 33.06 40.33
C ILE A 596 12.02 33.51 39.98
N MET A 597 12.98 32.59 40.04
CA MET A 597 14.35 32.86 39.59
C MET A 597 14.42 33.34 38.13
N ARG A 598 13.57 32.81 37.28
CA ARG A 598 13.54 33.16 35.85
C ARG A 598 12.92 34.53 35.57
N ARG A 599 11.85 34.90 36.27
CA ARG A 599 11.01 36.08 35.96
C ARG A 599 10.83 37.08 37.07
N GLY A 600 11.17 36.74 38.30
CA GLY A 600 10.96 37.62 39.48
C GLY A 600 11.90 38.82 39.52
N ASP A 601 11.53 39.80 40.33
CA ASP A 601 12.36 40.95 40.66
C ASP A 601 13.57 40.59 41.50
N ARG A 602 14.47 41.53 41.76
CA ARG A 602 15.71 41.32 42.51
C ARG A 602 15.50 40.77 43.90
N GLU A 603 14.46 41.24 44.60
CA GLU A 603 14.08 40.80 45.94
C GLU A 603 13.49 39.40 45.93
N GLN A 604 12.54 39.15 45.02
CA GLN A 604 11.90 37.83 44.81
C GLN A 604 12.93 36.75 44.43
N LYS A 605 13.89 37.10 43.57
CA LYS A 605 15.00 36.18 43.20
C LYS A 605 15.89 35.86 44.40
N ALA A 606 16.13 36.83 45.30
CA ALA A 606 16.90 36.58 46.52
C ALA A 606 16.16 35.61 47.47
N GLU A 607 14.84 35.81 47.63
CA GLU A 607 13.98 34.90 48.42
C GLU A 607 14.01 33.46 47.83
N ALA A 608 13.78 33.31 46.52
CA ALA A 608 13.80 32.04 45.85
C ALA A 608 15.20 31.34 45.92
N THR A 609 16.27 32.11 45.81
CA THR A 609 17.64 31.59 46.01
C THR A 609 17.87 31.01 47.40
N ASN A 610 17.36 31.70 48.44
CA ASN A 610 17.45 31.23 49.80
C ASN A 610 16.66 29.92 50.00
N VAL A 611 15.48 29.80 49.38
CA VAL A 611 14.68 28.57 49.44
C VAL A 611 15.41 27.42 48.74
N LEU A 612 15.92 27.63 47.53
CA LEU A 612 16.66 26.60 46.77
C LEU A 612 17.94 26.17 47.53
N ARG A 613 18.67 27.14 48.15
CA ARG A 613 19.85 26.83 48.98
C ARG A 613 19.50 25.93 50.15
N ARG A 614 18.38 26.22 50.85
CA ARG A 614 17.89 25.40 51.97
C ARG A 614 17.50 24.01 51.48
N MET A 615 16.84 23.89 50.30
CA MET A 615 16.47 22.60 49.74
C MET A 615 17.69 21.73 49.40
N ILE A 616 18.72 22.31 48.79
CA ILE A 616 19.95 21.57 48.44
C ILE A 616 20.73 21.11 49.69
N THR A 617 20.69 21.87 50.76
CA THR A 617 21.36 21.53 52.02
C THR A 617 20.49 20.70 52.99
N SER A 618 19.27 20.34 52.57
CA SER A 618 18.34 19.54 53.40
C SER A 618 18.83 18.12 53.64
N LYS A 619 18.45 17.58 54.78
CA LYS A 619 18.69 16.16 55.11
C LYS A 619 17.81 15.21 54.27
N LEU A 620 16.69 15.68 53.75
CA LEU A 620 15.74 14.92 52.93
C LEU A 620 16.22 14.83 51.47
N GLU A 621 16.40 13.63 50.99
CA GLU A 621 16.88 13.37 49.60
C GLU A 621 15.95 13.99 48.54
N LYS A 622 14.64 13.86 48.69
CA LYS A 622 13.63 14.46 47.81
C LYS A 622 13.77 15.96 47.68
N GLU A 623 14.05 16.68 48.77
CA GLU A 623 14.29 18.11 48.75
C GLU A 623 15.59 18.46 48.02
N ARG A 624 16.66 17.74 48.24
CA ARG A 624 17.95 17.97 47.56
C ARG A 624 17.83 17.78 46.05
N VAL A 625 17.20 16.69 45.60
CA VAL A 625 17.01 16.40 44.18
C VAL A 625 16.19 17.46 43.50
N MET A 626 15.13 17.96 44.12
CA MET A 626 14.27 19.01 43.53
C MET A 626 14.84 20.44 43.61
N GLY A 627 15.81 20.68 44.47
CA GLY A 627 16.55 21.96 44.55
C GLY A 627 17.59 22.13 43.43
N VAL A 628 18.17 21.05 42.93
CA VAL A 628 19.26 21.09 41.92
C VAL A 628 18.84 21.68 40.55
N PRO A 629 17.71 21.32 39.93
CA PRO A 629 17.31 21.87 38.63
C PRO A 629 17.13 23.39 38.65
N GLY A 630 16.59 23.95 39.77
CA GLY A 630 16.44 25.39 39.94
C GLY A 630 17.80 26.11 40.02
N PHE A 631 18.78 25.48 40.62
CA PHE A 631 20.13 26.04 40.78
C PHE A 631 20.94 25.96 39.47
N ILE A 632 20.79 24.92 38.66
CA ILE A 632 21.41 24.78 37.31
C ILE A 632 20.90 25.90 36.41
N LEU A 633 19.63 26.27 36.47
CA LEU A 633 19.08 27.40 35.71
C LEU A 633 19.76 28.73 36.09
N GLN A 634 20.18 28.90 37.32
CA GLN A 634 20.92 30.09 37.79
C GLN A 634 22.36 30.11 37.22
N ILE A 635 23.04 28.97 37.17
CA ILE A 635 24.40 28.85 36.65
C ILE A 635 24.41 29.16 35.14
N ASN A 636 23.48 28.59 34.37
CA ASN A 636 23.40 28.84 32.91
C ASN A 636 23.07 30.30 32.58
N GLN A 637 22.28 31.01 33.37
CA GLN A 637 22.08 32.46 33.18
C GLN A 637 23.34 33.29 33.49
N ARG A 638 24.15 32.92 34.47
CA ARG A 638 25.43 33.59 34.74
C ARG A 638 26.46 33.36 33.67
N ILE A 639 26.48 32.15 33.08
CA ILE A 639 27.40 31.80 31.94
C ILE A 639 27.00 32.56 30.68
N CYS A 640 25.71 32.69 30.36
CA CYS A 640 25.23 33.49 29.22
C CYS A 640 25.56 34.98 29.39
N ILE A 641 25.37 35.54 30.60
CA ILE A 641 25.68 36.96 30.87
C ILE A 641 27.20 37.19 30.83
N ALA A 642 27.99 36.26 31.33
CA ALA A 642 29.49 36.35 31.27
C ALA A 642 30.07 36.21 29.87
N SER A 643 29.41 35.46 28.99
CA SER A 643 29.81 35.34 27.58
C SER A 643 29.44 36.56 26.74
N ILE A 644 28.31 37.26 27.07
CA ILE A 644 27.90 38.49 26.37
C ILE A 644 28.77 39.69 26.81
N SER A 645 29.27 39.72 28.07
CA SER A 645 30.15 40.78 28.56
C SER A 645 31.61 40.65 28.05
N LYS A 646 31.98 39.55 27.43
CA LYS A 646 33.30 39.35 26.79
C LYS A 646 33.32 39.62 25.27
N ILE A 647 32.16 39.97 24.68
CA ILE A 647 31.98 40.32 23.27
C ILE A 647 31.69 41.81 23.06
N ARG A 648 31.81 42.63 24.14
CA ARG A 648 31.80 44.10 24.02
C ARG A 648 33.21 44.66 24.27
#